data_15329ad0908bb677998e4cc02dede387
#
_entry.id   15329ad0908bb677998e4cc02dede387
#
_cell.length_a   1.000
_cell.length_b   1.000
_cell.length_c   1.000
_cell.angle_alpha   90.00
_cell.angle_beta   90.00
_cell.angle_gamma   90.00
#
_symmetry.space_group_name_H-M   'P 1'
#
loop_
_entity.id
_entity.type
_entity.pdbx_description
1 polymer ?
#
loop_
_entity_poly.entity_id
_entity_poly.type
_entity_poly.pdbx_seq_one_letter_code
_entity_poly.pdbx_strand_id
1 'polypeptide(L)'
;SEVQSEIKLTTSLELGSDFTFYPKPIASDGKVIVDWGDGTKKEYTVDGMWNKSVNGTQVGDTIRIFSPMQTFDCSDAHVTSVTIIDEPDLTLLDCYKNEIERTNLDISGALNLETLNCYNNPKLLFLNLSAHKKLTTLDCRHDKSNTSDPDDKGGITTIILPSEGSELENITAYNNDISSIDFSGCPNLRYINLEGNALIDINVSNLTKLSKLDIRKNHISNLDVSKNTALEKLYCDDNALIELNVFANTELMDLVCSNNQISNLDLTANINITNLSCDGNLLKKITVSNMPRLKSLKCSDNQLEEIDLSKNLHLQKFWGQNNLFSFLDFYYNQGLNTIDIRNNPRMTPCSLNFMYQTLSGLESASPYVNLFLEGSNAETSSTSIATESKWTVDVTGDGSAVCKDVTATIETSEFGTISLSQPDLVSHELHPIENNTLEAGVPVYITATPIENYQVRYYEINGERINGSIFATTENVTVSAVFVPTASNNYIEMGVESNASLSFGISGIDPETEVEIDWGNGEWQTMTIDNESITRIDGNSKGTTVRINGLIDYFDCSENDLKSLDVSHNAILATLDCYWTGITALDLSKNTALGKLNCSYNSIGTLDLSNNKALFSLSCYNCELGSLDLSNNTELEEAVVKNNELTSLTVSSNTKLLLLDVQNNEQLKSIDASMLTDLEELQCSYTGLTALDVTHNTKLVKLICSNNKLTTLDLSKNTLLERLFCDGNQLTSLNLSNNTKLNYLECSGNGMSACALNDLYYNLPKCSTTPTNVNMFIAGINNPNEAEGSETSMATKKGWKVSVDGDGSGCN
;
A
#
# COMPACT_ATOMS: atom_id res chain seq x y z
N SER A 1 -16.99 62.08 -14.11
CA SER A 1 -16.78 62.34 -12.69
C SER A 1 -15.61 61.47 -12.30
N GLU A 2 -14.51 62.09 -11.85
CA GLU A 2 -13.40 61.34 -11.24
C GLU A 2 -13.99 60.53 -10.07
N VAL A 3 -13.70 59.21 -10.01
CA VAL A 3 -14.10 58.39 -8.87
C VAL A 3 -13.25 58.88 -7.71
N GLN A 4 -13.87 59.34 -6.64
CA GLN A 4 -13.19 59.83 -5.46
C GLN A 4 -12.76 58.62 -4.59
N SER A 5 -11.51 58.61 -4.16
CA SER A 5 -10.99 57.67 -3.17
C SER A 5 -11.89 57.59 -1.93
N GLU A 6 -12.32 56.39 -1.55
CA GLU A 6 -13.24 56.20 -0.42
C GLU A 6 -13.07 54.81 0.23
N ILE A 7 -12.98 54.79 1.55
CA ILE A 7 -13.09 53.56 2.36
C ILE A 7 -14.41 53.58 3.14
N LYS A 8 -15.23 52.56 2.98
CA LYS A 8 -16.53 52.42 3.71
C LYS A 8 -16.40 51.25 4.70
N LEU A 9 -16.88 51.54 5.92
CA LEU A 9 -16.95 50.57 7.00
C LEU A 9 -18.36 50.47 7.55
N THR A 10 -18.84 49.27 7.84
CA THR A 10 -19.99 49.05 8.74
C THR A 10 -19.52 48.31 9.99
N THR A 11 -20.19 48.50 11.13
CA THR A 11 -19.79 47.85 12.39
C THR A 11 -20.99 47.20 13.06
N SER A 12 -20.74 46.33 14.01
CA SER A 12 -21.77 45.77 14.93
C SER A 12 -21.99 46.63 16.18
N LEU A 13 -21.29 47.76 16.30
CA LEU A 13 -21.43 48.69 17.42
C LEU A 13 -22.80 49.39 17.39
N GLU A 14 -23.35 49.71 18.56
CA GLU A 14 -24.56 50.51 18.68
C GLU A 14 -24.29 51.94 18.24
N LEU A 15 -25.26 52.58 17.61
CA LEU A 15 -25.17 53.99 17.24
C LEU A 15 -24.93 54.87 18.50
N GLY A 16 -23.97 55.75 18.40
CA GLY A 16 -23.49 56.55 19.51
C GLY A 16 -22.23 56.00 20.19
N SER A 17 -21.73 54.82 19.76
CA SER A 17 -20.49 54.27 20.25
C SER A 17 -19.27 54.94 19.63
N ASP A 18 -18.16 54.93 20.37
CA ASP A 18 -16.86 55.40 19.85
C ASP A 18 -16.22 54.35 18.96
N PHE A 19 -15.70 54.79 17.83
CA PHE A 19 -14.98 54.00 16.87
C PHE A 19 -13.57 54.56 16.65
N THR A 20 -12.58 53.70 16.52
CA THR A 20 -11.17 54.06 16.34
C THR A 20 -10.55 53.30 15.16
N PHE A 21 -9.78 54.01 14.36
CA PHE A 21 -8.96 53.42 13.31
C PHE A 21 -7.62 54.16 13.16
N TYR A 22 -6.65 53.54 12.47
CA TYR A 22 -5.29 54.07 12.35
C TYR A 22 -4.93 54.24 10.84
N PRO A 23 -5.09 55.44 10.30
CA PRO A 23 -4.80 55.74 8.91
C PRO A 23 -3.37 56.27 8.75
N LYS A 24 -2.76 56.00 7.58
CA LYS A 24 -1.61 56.75 7.10
C LYS A 24 -1.96 57.37 5.75
N PRO A 25 -2.41 58.64 5.72
CA PRO A 25 -2.73 59.29 4.46
C PRO A 25 -1.46 59.55 3.65
N ILE A 26 -1.63 59.70 2.33
CA ILE A 26 -0.56 60.06 1.40
C ILE A 26 -0.23 61.54 1.46
N ALA A 27 -1.23 62.33 1.74
CA ALA A 27 -1.09 63.80 1.81
C ALA A 27 -0.10 64.20 2.91
N SER A 28 0.89 65.00 2.58
CA SER A 28 1.96 65.45 3.48
C SER A 28 1.45 66.34 4.64
N ASP A 29 0.25 66.88 4.54
CA ASP A 29 -0.41 67.63 5.61
C ASP A 29 -1.16 66.72 6.62
N GLY A 30 -1.15 65.39 6.37
CA GLY A 30 -1.74 64.37 7.28
C GLY A 30 -3.26 64.47 7.41
N LYS A 31 -3.95 65.09 6.50
CA LYS A 31 -5.41 65.24 6.61
C LYS A 31 -6.19 64.01 6.28
N VAL A 32 -7.15 63.67 7.15
CA VAL A 32 -8.09 62.55 7.01
C VAL A 32 -9.51 63.13 7.13
N ILE A 33 -10.33 62.91 6.12
CA ILE A 33 -11.72 63.38 6.08
C ILE A 33 -12.65 62.19 6.37
N VAL A 34 -13.48 62.30 7.38
CA VAL A 34 -14.36 61.21 7.84
C VAL A 34 -15.82 61.72 7.95
N ASP A 35 -16.73 60.92 7.43
CA ASP A 35 -18.17 61.00 7.70
C ASP A 35 -18.55 59.82 8.61
N TRP A 36 -19.01 60.12 9.80
CA TRP A 36 -19.37 59.14 10.82
C TRP A 36 -20.77 58.55 10.65
N GLY A 37 -21.41 58.80 9.50
CA GLY A 37 -22.70 58.24 9.12
C GLY A 37 -23.86 59.22 9.11
N ASP A 38 -23.60 60.53 9.33
CA ASP A 38 -24.61 61.57 9.30
C ASP A 38 -24.58 62.46 8.02
N GLY A 39 -23.65 62.09 7.07
CA GLY A 39 -23.40 62.89 5.86
C GLY A 39 -22.49 64.08 6.09
N THR A 40 -21.99 64.30 7.31
CA THR A 40 -21.17 65.49 7.65
C THR A 40 -19.66 65.06 7.58
N LYS A 41 -18.91 65.71 6.71
CA LYS A 41 -17.47 65.47 6.58
C LYS A 41 -16.73 66.28 7.66
N LYS A 42 -15.97 65.56 8.51
CA LYS A 42 -15.06 66.11 9.54
C LYS A 42 -13.61 65.87 9.15
N GLU A 43 -12.76 66.90 9.36
CA GLU A 43 -11.34 66.85 9.08
C GLU A 43 -10.56 66.53 10.36
N TYR A 44 -9.62 65.56 10.27
CA TYR A 44 -8.65 65.18 11.29
C TYR A 44 -7.25 65.34 10.74
N THR A 45 -6.26 65.58 11.61
CA THR A 45 -4.85 65.65 11.20
C THR A 45 -4.06 64.59 11.95
N VAL A 46 -3.40 63.72 11.21
CA VAL A 46 -2.44 62.69 11.70
C VAL A 46 -1.06 63.08 11.17
N ASP A 47 -0.02 63.05 12.00
CA ASP A 47 1.31 63.59 11.67
C ASP A 47 2.22 62.61 10.92
N GLY A 48 1.66 61.62 10.21
CA GLY A 48 2.35 60.65 9.39
C GLY A 48 3.18 59.62 10.16
N MET A 49 3.22 59.64 11.48
CA MET A 49 3.82 58.58 12.31
C MET A 49 2.90 57.37 12.44
N TRP A 50 3.49 56.20 12.52
CA TRP A 50 2.79 54.97 12.92
C TRP A 50 2.12 55.16 14.29
N ASN A 51 0.85 54.71 14.45
CA ASN A 51 0.03 54.70 15.69
C ASN A 51 -0.71 55.98 16.07
N LYS A 52 -0.94 56.89 15.16
CA LYS A 52 -1.96 57.94 15.42
C LYS A 52 -3.34 57.49 14.99
N SER A 53 -4.23 57.41 15.96
CA SER A 53 -5.63 57.06 15.76
C SER A 53 -6.47 58.25 15.36
N VAL A 54 -7.49 57.98 14.57
CA VAL A 54 -8.66 58.83 14.37
C VAL A 54 -9.80 58.23 15.19
N ASN A 55 -10.32 59.02 16.11
CA ASN A 55 -11.41 58.62 17.01
C ASN A 55 -12.63 59.46 16.74
N GLY A 56 -13.81 58.86 16.75
CA GLY A 56 -15.07 59.54 16.66
C GLY A 56 -16.26 58.69 17.04
N THR A 57 -17.41 59.34 17.21
CA THR A 57 -18.63 58.63 17.58
C THR A 57 -19.40 58.25 16.31
N GLN A 58 -19.72 56.99 16.12
CA GLN A 58 -20.55 56.51 15.02
C GLN A 58 -21.97 56.95 15.18
N VAL A 59 -22.51 57.70 14.19
CA VAL A 59 -23.85 58.26 14.22
C VAL A 59 -24.80 57.68 13.17
N GLY A 60 -24.28 56.90 12.23
CA GLY A 60 -25.05 56.14 11.24
C GLY A 60 -24.44 54.79 10.92
N ASP A 61 -25.10 54.00 10.06
CA ASP A 61 -24.76 52.61 9.79
C ASP A 61 -23.43 52.44 9.02
N THR A 62 -22.94 53.51 8.35
CA THR A 62 -21.74 53.45 7.51
C THR A 62 -20.81 54.60 7.85
N ILE A 63 -19.59 54.30 8.21
CA ILE A 63 -18.46 55.23 8.33
C ILE A 63 -17.79 55.34 6.97
N ARG A 64 -17.51 56.58 6.51
CA ARG A 64 -16.87 56.82 5.22
C ARG A 64 -15.62 57.69 5.38
N ILE A 65 -14.54 57.28 4.76
CA ILE A 65 -13.25 57.95 4.80
C ILE A 65 -12.87 58.33 3.38
N PHE A 66 -12.59 59.62 3.12
CA PHE A 66 -12.43 60.17 1.77
C PHE A 66 -11.00 60.65 1.45
N SER A 67 -10.02 60.23 2.21
CA SER A 67 -8.63 60.63 1.97
C SER A 67 -7.86 59.43 1.42
N PRO A 68 -7.02 59.59 0.34
CA PRO A 68 -6.15 58.53 -0.17
C PRO A 68 -5.19 58.06 0.92
N MET A 69 -5.10 56.73 1.09
CA MET A 69 -4.32 56.06 2.14
C MET A 69 -3.10 55.30 1.59
N GLN A 70 -1.98 55.35 2.30
CA GLN A 70 -0.87 54.42 2.11
C GLN A 70 -1.07 53.13 2.93
N THR A 71 -1.48 53.29 4.19
CA THR A 71 -1.88 52.16 5.03
C THR A 71 -3.18 52.47 5.78
N PHE A 72 -3.95 51.40 6.03
CA PHE A 72 -5.20 51.52 6.76
C PHE A 72 -5.35 50.35 7.72
N ASP A 73 -5.60 50.68 9.00
CA ASP A 73 -5.78 49.68 10.06
C ASP A 73 -7.11 49.97 10.80
N CYS A 74 -8.04 49.05 10.69
CA CYS A 74 -9.34 49.03 11.40
C CYS A 74 -9.46 47.71 12.19
N SER A 75 -8.37 47.14 12.62
CA SER A 75 -8.37 45.87 13.38
C SER A 75 -8.99 46.03 14.76
N ASP A 76 -9.58 44.95 15.28
CA ASP A 76 -10.18 44.84 16.62
C ASP A 76 -11.22 45.95 16.89
N ALA A 77 -12.04 46.29 15.91
CA ALA A 77 -12.94 47.46 15.91
C ALA A 77 -14.41 47.11 15.62
N HIS A 78 -14.80 45.83 15.75
CA HIS A 78 -16.17 45.36 15.49
C HIS A 78 -16.69 45.64 14.08
N VAL A 79 -15.81 45.67 13.09
CA VAL A 79 -16.15 45.90 11.69
C VAL A 79 -16.88 44.70 11.11
N THR A 80 -18.02 44.95 10.45
CA THR A 80 -18.83 43.92 9.76
C THR A 80 -18.70 43.93 8.24
N SER A 81 -18.26 45.07 7.67
CA SER A 81 -17.86 45.15 6.26
C SER A 81 -16.77 46.18 6.02
N VAL A 82 -15.94 45.90 5.01
CA VAL A 82 -14.95 46.85 4.45
C VAL A 82 -15.17 46.92 2.95
N THR A 83 -15.34 48.15 2.41
CA THR A 83 -15.39 48.39 0.97
C THR A 83 -14.38 49.46 0.60
N ILE A 84 -13.44 49.16 -0.28
CA ILE A 84 -12.40 50.08 -0.74
C ILE A 84 -12.71 50.48 -2.18
N ILE A 85 -12.78 51.79 -2.42
CA ILE A 85 -13.10 52.38 -3.72
C ILE A 85 -11.95 53.29 -4.16
N ASP A 86 -11.29 52.95 -5.26
CA ASP A 86 -10.25 53.73 -5.92
C ASP A 86 -9.13 54.22 -4.95
N GLU A 87 -8.49 53.23 -4.26
CA GLU A 87 -7.34 53.47 -3.39
C GLU A 87 -6.05 52.85 -3.99
N PRO A 88 -5.54 53.41 -5.10
CA PRO A 88 -4.42 52.81 -5.82
C PRO A 88 -3.09 52.87 -5.05
N ASP A 89 -2.98 53.70 -4.05
CA ASP A 89 -1.75 53.88 -3.26
C ASP A 89 -1.78 53.08 -1.94
N LEU A 90 -2.90 52.37 -1.66
CA LEU A 90 -3.00 51.53 -0.47
C LEU A 90 -2.13 50.28 -0.63
N THR A 91 -1.11 50.15 0.22
CA THR A 91 -0.16 49.02 0.20
C THR A 91 -0.37 48.06 1.37
N LEU A 92 -0.98 48.52 2.49
CA LEU A 92 -1.24 47.68 3.65
C LEU A 92 -2.68 47.92 4.16
N LEU A 93 -3.39 46.79 4.34
CA LEU A 93 -4.69 46.76 4.99
C LEU A 93 -4.67 45.81 6.19
N ASP A 94 -4.92 46.34 7.39
CA ASP A 94 -5.15 45.59 8.61
C ASP A 94 -6.63 45.67 8.99
N CYS A 95 -7.33 44.54 8.88
CA CYS A 95 -8.74 44.43 9.26
C CYS A 95 -9.01 43.15 10.06
N TYR A 96 -7.98 42.65 10.77
CA TYR A 96 -8.06 41.43 11.57
C TYR A 96 -8.88 41.62 12.87
N LYS A 97 -9.29 40.49 13.47
CA LYS A 97 -10.09 40.45 14.72
C LYS A 97 -11.36 41.32 14.61
N ASN A 98 -12.10 41.14 13.57
CA ASN A 98 -13.35 41.81 13.32
C ASN A 98 -14.49 40.79 13.08
N GLU A 99 -15.64 41.27 12.72
CA GLU A 99 -16.85 40.50 12.45
C GLU A 99 -17.25 40.57 10.98
N ILE A 100 -16.28 40.73 10.08
CA ILE A 100 -16.53 40.85 8.63
C ILE A 100 -17.29 39.63 8.13
N GLU A 101 -18.47 39.89 7.53
CA GLU A 101 -19.41 38.84 7.19
C GLU A 101 -19.21 38.35 5.76
N ARG A 102 -19.22 37.03 5.58
CA ARG A 102 -19.24 36.27 4.32
C ARG A 102 -18.34 36.84 3.21
N THR A 103 -18.87 37.76 2.37
CA THR A 103 -18.18 38.37 1.22
C THR A 103 -17.98 39.86 1.41
N ASN A 104 -18.17 40.40 2.60
CA ASN A 104 -18.20 41.81 2.91
C ASN A 104 -16.80 42.45 3.07
N LEU A 105 -15.75 41.80 2.55
CA LEU A 105 -14.43 42.37 2.38
C LEU A 105 -14.24 42.66 0.88
N ASP A 106 -14.61 43.83 0.42
CA ASP A 106 -14.43 44.30 -0.95
C ASP A 106 -13.21 45.21 -1.02
N ILE A 107 -12.11 44.67 -1.52
CA ILE A 107 -10.82 45.37 -1.70
C ILE A 107 -10.50 45.64 -3.17
N SER A 108 -11.50 45.52 -4.06
CA SER A 108 -11.31 45.67 -5.53
C SER A 108 -10.77 47.06 -5.95
N GLY A 109 -10.90 48.08 -5.13
CA GLY A 109 -10.31 49.40 -5.34
C GLY A 109 -8.84 49.54 -4.91
N ALA A 110 -8.22 48.51 -4.31
CA ALA A 110 -6.83 48.54 -3.79
C ALA A 110 -5.89 47.62 -4.57
N LEU A 111 -5.75 47.84 -5.85
CA LEU A 111 -5.00 46.90 -6.74
C LEU A 111 -3.48 46.82 -6.51
N ASN A 112 -2.92 47.82 -5.81
CA ASN A 112 -1.49 47.82 -5.45
C ASN A 112 -1.22 47.33 -4.01
N LEU A 113 -2.22 46.72 -3.38
CA LEU A 113 -2.06 46.16 -2.03
C LEU A 113 -0.92 45.12 -2.02
N GLU A 114 0.03 45.29 -1.08
CA GLU A 114 1.20 44.45 -0.88
C GLU A 114 1.00 43.53 0.33
N THR A 115 0.27 44.00 1.33
CA THR A 115 -0.02 43.22 2.55
C THR A 115 -1.48 43.30 2.94
N LEU A 116 -2.10 42.14 3.12
CA LEU A 116 -3.47 42.01 3.65
C LEU A 116 -3.45 41.13 4.90
N ASN A 117 -3.88 41.73 6.02
CA ASN A 117 -4.08 41.04 7.29
C ASN A 117 -5.58 41.10 7.64
N CYS A 118 -6.26 40.00 7.39
CA CYS A 118 -7.70 39.84 7.68
C CYS A 118 -7.99 38.65 8.58
N TYR A 119 -7.02 38.22 9.38
CA TYR A 119 -7.14 37.05 10.25
C TYR A 119 -8.16 37.25 11.38
N ASN A 120 -8.68 36.17 11.92
CA ASN A 120 -9.70 36.19 12.98
C ASN A 120 -10.94 37.00 12.59
N ASN A 121 -11.47 36.76 11.40
CA ASN A 121 -12.78 37.16 10.96
C ASN A 121 -13.66 35.91 10.79
N PRO A 122 -14.26 35.37 11.85
CA PRO A 122 -14.89 34.05 11.85
C PRO A 122 -16.07 33.91 10.88
N LYS A 123 -16.70 35.02 10.55
CA LYS A 123 -17.84 35.06 9.61
C LYS A 123 -17.43 35.28 8.15
N LEU A 124 -16.16 35.59 7.86
CA LEU A 124 -15.61 35.76 6.51
C LEU A 124 -15.43 34.37 5.84
N LEU A 125 -16.18 34.11 4.77
CA LEU A 125 -16.20 32.81 4.09
C LEU A 125 -15.47 32.81 2.75
N PHE A 126 -15.33 33.96 2.13
CA PHE A 126 -14.83 34.07 0.77
C PHE A 126 -13.87 35.26 0.62
N LEU A 127 -12.73 35.01 -0.04
CA LEU A 127 -11.72 36.02 -0.31
C LEU A 127 -11.33 35.99 -1.78
N ASN A 128 -11.63 37.07 -2.52
CA ASN A 128 -11.25 37.20 -3.92
C ASN A 128 -10.06 38.15 -4.09
N LEU A 129 -8.91 37.55 -4.43
CA LEU A 129 -7.64 38.25 -4.67
C LEU A 129 -7.20 38.17 -6.14
N SER A 130 -8.07 37.76 -7.05
CA SER A 130 -7.72 37.48 -8.46
C SER A 130 -7.08 38.66 -9.19
N ALA A 131 -7.41 39.89 -8.77
CA ALA A 131 -6.87 41.14 -9.34
C ALA A 131 -5.61 41.68 -8.61
N HIS A 132 -5.29 41.19 -7.43
CA HIS A 132 -4.25 41.72 -6.53
C HIS A 132 -2.88 41.13 -6.80
N LYS A 133 -2.30 41.39 -7.97
CA LYS A 133 -1.04 40.82 -8.42
C LYS A 133 0.18 41.30 -7.62
N LYS A 134 0.08 42.48 -6.96
CA LYS A 134 1.14 43.09 -6.15
C LYS A 134 1.19 42.57 -4.71
N LEU A 135 0.20 41.78 -4.30
CA LEU A 135 0.18 41.22 -2.96
C LEU A 135 1.36 40.28 -2.76
N THR A 136 2.16 40.57 -1.73
CA THR A 136 3.33 39.75 -1.33
C THR A 136 3.03 38.93 -0.08
N THR A 137 2.14 39.44 0.79
CA THR A 137 1.82 38.78 2.06
C THR A 137 0.32 38.76 2.31
N LEU A 138 -0.20 37.57 2.57
CA LEU A 138 -1.58 37.32 2.99
C LEU A 138 -1.59 36.63 4.34
N ASP A 139 -2.26 37.24 5.32
CA ASP A 139 -2.59 36.59 6.58
C ASP A 139 -4.10 36.63 6.81
N CYS A 140 -4.72 35.47 6.65
CA CYS A 140 -6.15 35.26 6.83
C CYS A 140 -6.45 34.04 7.72
N ARG A 141 -5.51 33.68 8.61
CA ARG A 141 -5.67 32.61 9.58
C ARG A 141 -6.86 32.81 10.51
N HIS A 142 -7.35 31.70 11.07
CA HIS A 142 -8.37 31.72 12.09
C HIS A 142 -7.85 31.08 13.39
N ASP A 143 -7.81 31.85 14.48
CA ASP A 143 -7.31 31.39 15.77
C ASP A 143 -8.47 30.82 16.62
N LYS A 144 -8.75 29.52 16.44
CA LYS A 144 -9.82 28.81 17.17
C LYS A 144 -9.60 28.72 18.70
N SER A 145 -8.47 29.16 19.21
CA SER A 145 -8.14 29.02 20.63
C SER A 145 -8.81 30.03 21.54
N ASN A 146 -9.41 31.09 21.03
CA ASN A 146 -9.96 32.20 21.76
C ASN A 146 -11.50 32.30 21.80
N THR A 147 -12.20 31.36 21.15
CA THR A 147 -13.66 31.41 21.14
C THR A 147 -14.26 30.38 22.10
N SER A 148 -14.98 30.90 23.11
CA SER A 148 -15.88 30.10 23.96
C SER A 148 -17.19 29.75 23.25
N ASP A 149 -17.32 30.09 21.98
CA ASP A 149 -18.49 29.86 21.17
C ASP A 149 -18.45 28.49 20.53
N PRO A 150 -19.31 27.53 20.94
CA PRO A 150 -19.36 26.20 20.32
C PRO A 150 -19.84 26.21 18.87
N ASP A 151 -20.40 27.34 18.39
CA ASP A 151 -20.87 27.55 17.01
C ASP A 151 -19.81 28.22 16.11
N ASP A 152 -18.62 28.55 16.64
CA ASP A 152 -17.49 29.06 15.86
C ASP A 152 -16.86 27.95 15.02
N LYS A 153 -17.64 27.44 14.09
CA LYS A 153 -17.25 26.45 13.08
C LYS A 153 -16.90 27.11 11.75
N GLY A 154 -16.81 28.42 11.73
CA GLY A 154 -16.61 29.19 10.52
C GLY A 154 -15.13 29.49 10.27
N GLY A 155 -14.85 29.80 9.04
CA GLY A 155 -13.60 30.26 8.51
C GLY A 155 -13.71 30.36 7.01
N ILE A 156 -12.69 30.88 6.38
CA ILE A 156 -12.64 31.00 4.92
C ILE A 156 -12.73 29.62 4.28
N THR A 157 -13.70 29.47 3.37
CA THR A 157 -13.86 28.23 2.59
C THR A 157 -13.21 28.34 1.22
N THR A 158 -13.08 29.55 0.69
CA THR A 158 -12.59 29.79 -0.67
C THR A 158 -11.71 31.04 -0.73
N ILE A 159 -10.50 30.86 -1.28
CA ILE A 159 -9.59 31.93 -1.65
C ILE A 159 -9.34 31.85 -3.16
N ILE A 160 -9.61 32.92 -3.88
CA ILE A 160 -9.27 33.03 -5.30
C ILE A 160 -8.01 33.89 -5.42
N LEU A 161 -6.92 33.28 -5.86
CA LEU A 161 -5.64 33.93 -6.13
C LEU A 161 -5.54 34.37 -7.60
N PRO A 162 -4.61 35.27 -7.97
CA PRO A 162 -4.35 35.60 -9.38
C PRO A 162 -3.96 34.38 -10.19
N SER A 163 -4.51 34.22 -11.38
CA SER A 163 -4.20 33.11 -12.29
C SER A 163 -2.83 33.23 -12.96
N GLU A 164 -2.23 34.44 -12.91
CA GLU A 164 -0.91 34.75 -13.48
C GLU A 164 -0.28 36.01 -12.87
N GLY A 165 1.04 36.08 -12.84
CA GLY A 165 1.80 37.27 -12.50
C GLY A 165 1.68 37.76 -11.05
N SER A 166 1.35 36.87 -10.12
CA SER A 166 1.30 37.19 -8.69
C SER A 166 2.70 37.35 -8.09
N GLU A 167 2.87 38.39 -7.26
CA GLU A 167 4.08 38.64 -6.47
C GLU A 167 3.99 37.98 -5.07
N LEU A 168 2.98 37.18 -4.79
CA LEU A 168 2.76 36.56 -3.48
C LEU A 168 3.93 35.65 -3.07
N GLU A 169 4.50 35.96 -1.92
CA GLU A 169 5.61 35.22 -1.32
C GLU A 169 5.20 34.42 -0.08
N ASN A 170 4.23 34.96 0.69
CA ASN A 170 3.82 34.40 1.97
C ASN A 170 2.29 34.30 2.07
N ILE A 171 1.81 33.11 2.41
CA ILE A 171 0.40 32.88 2.74
C ILE A 171 0.28 32.18 4.08
N THR A 172 -0.50 32.75 4.98
CA THR A 172 -0.89 32.20 6.28
C THR A 172 -2.41 32.14 6.35
N ALA A 173 -2.95 30.93 6.22
CA ALA A 173 -4.40 30.69 6.17
C ALA A 173 -4.80 29.45 7.00
N TYR A 174 -4.11 29.20 8.11
CA TYR A 174 -4.38 28.04 8.96
C TYR A 174 -5.69 28.13 9.71
N ASN A 175 -6.23 26.98 10.11
CA ASN A 175 -7.47 26.81 10.87
C ASN A 175 -8.71 27.42 10.21
N ASN A 176 -8.80 27.38 8.89
CA ASN A 176 -9.98 27.71 8.10
C ASN A 176 -10.72 26.42 7.64
N ASP A 177 -11.62 26.54 6.69
CA ASP A 177 -12.35 25.41 6.07
C ASP A 177 -12.06 25.31 4.57
N ILE A 178 -10.82 25.63 4.14
CA ILE A 178 -10.40 25.62 2.76
C ILE A 178 -10.29 24.18 2.27
N SER A 179 -11.04 23.81 1.24
CA SER A 179 -11.01 22.47 0.65
C SER A 179 -10.13 22.36 -0.61
N SER A 180 -9.82 23.48 -1.24
CA SER A 180 -8.91 23.57 -2.38
C SER A 180 -8.36 24.99 -2.54
N ILE A 181 -7.17 25.12 -3.13
CA ILE A 181 -6.55 26.41 -3.46
C ILE A 181 -5.66 26.25 -4.69
N ASP A 182 -5.76 27.19 -5.65
CA ASP A 182 -4.97 27.17 -6.87
C ASP A 182 -3.80 28.15 -6.77
N PHE A 183 -2.58 27.61 -6.80
CA PHE A 183 -1.33 28.37 -6.79
C PHE A 183 -0.70 28.57 -8.18
N SER A 184 -1.36 28.18 -9.26
CA SER A 184 -0.80 28.21 -10.61
C SER A 184 -0.26 29.59 -11.02
N GLY A 185 -0.89 30.67 -10.55
CA GLY A 185 -0.46 32.05 -10.80
C GLY A 185 0.55 32.64 -9.83
N CYS A 186 1.05 31.88 -8.83
CA CYS A 186 1.84 32.39 -7.70
C CYS A 186 3.26 31.78 -7.62
N PRO A 187 4.11 31.88 -8.63
CA PRO A 187 5.41 31.18 -8.69
C PRO A 187 6.45 31.68 -7.68
N ASN A 188 6.18 32.79 -6.99
CA ASN A 188 7.10 33.41 -6.04
C ASN A 188 6.90 32.95 -4.60
N LEU A 189 5.90 32.09 -4.32
CA LEU A 189 5.62 31.61 -2.98
C LEU A 189 6.83 30.91 -2.38
N ARG A 190 7.18 31.32 -1.16
CA ARG A 190 8.27 30.81 -0.32
C ARG A 190 7.76 30.15 0.95
N TYR A 191 6.66 30.69 1.47
CA TYR A 191 6.05 30.22 2.70
C TYR A 191 4.54 30.01 2.52
N ILE A 192 4.10 28.78 2.84
CA ILE A 192 2.70 28.40 2.85
C ILE A 192 2.37 27.78 4.19
N ASN A 193 1.36 28.29 4.88
CA ASN A 193 0.77 27.66 6.06
C ASN A 193 -0.75 27.52 5.89
N LEU A 194 -1.18 26.27 5.67
CA LEU A 194 -2.57 25.85 5.50
C LEU A 194 -2.96 24.79 6.56
N GLU A 195 -2.28 24.76 7.72
CA GLU A 195 -2.59 23.83 8.80
C GLU A 195 -4.07 23.90 9.20
N GLY A 196 -4.70 22.75 9.48
CA GLY A 196 -6.06 22.70 10.03
C GLY A 196 -7.12 23.20 9.07
N ASN A 197 -7.05 22.82 7.81
CA ASN A 197 -8.05 23.06 6.79
C ASN A 197 -8.76 21.75 6.36
N ALA A 198 -9.46 21.76 5.23
CA ALA A 198 -10.19 20.61 4.70
C ALA A 198 -9.63 20.15 3.35
N LEU A 199 -8.32 20.36 3.11
CA LEU A 199 -7.68 20.00 1.84
C LEU A 199 -7.64 18.48 1.67
N ILE A 200 -8.02 17.99 0.50
CA ILE A 200 -7.89 16.59 0.09
C ILE A 200 -6.71 16.37 -0.85
N ASP A 201 -6.28 17.42 -1.53
CA ASP A 201 -5.09 17.48 -2.38
C ASP A 201 -4.49 18.89 -2.38
N ILE A 202 -3.27 19.02 -2.88
CA ILE A 202 -2.61 20.32 -3.09
C ILE A 202 -1.60 20.21 -4.24
N ASN A 203 -1.65 21.14 -5.19
CA ASN A 203 -0.66 21.22 -6.26
C ASN A 203 0.34 22.36 -5.99
N VAL A 204 1.58 22.00 -5.71
CA VAL A 204 2.70 22.92 -5.47
C VAL A 204 3.79 22.84 -6.55
N SER A 205 3.58 22.11 -7.64
CA SER A 205 4.59 21.78 -8.64
C SER A 205 5.24 22.99 -9.35
N ASN A 206 4.54 24.13 -9.43
CA ASN A 206 5.07 25.38 -10.01
C ASN A 206 5.84 26.25 -8.99
N LEU A 207 5.86 25.87 -7.71
CA LEU A 207 6.42 26.68 -6.62
C LEU A 207 7.88 26.34 -6.34
N THR A 208 8.75 26.57 -7.32
CA THR A 208 10.19 26.19 -7.25
C THR A 208 10.97 26.96 -6.19
N LYS A 209 10.43 28.06 -5.64
CA LYS A 209 11.05 28.87 -4.57
C LYS A 209 10.53 28.51 -3.17
N LEU A 210 9.62 27.53 -3.08
CA LEU A 210 9.00 27.17 -1.82
C LEU A 210 10.04 26.61 -0.86
N SER A 211 10.22 27.28 0.29
CA SER A 211 11.16 26.86 1.34
C SER A 211 10.46 26.28 2.57
N LYS A 212 9.21 26.65 2.82
CA LYS A 212 8.41 26.07 3.90
C LYS A 212 6.98 25.80 3.45
N LEU A 213 6.56 24.55 3.65
CA LEU A 213 5.19 24.06 3.45
C LEU A 213 4.64 23.49 4.75
N ASP A 214 3.55 24.02 5.23
CA ASP A 214 2.83 23.55 6.40
C ASP A 214 1.38 23.25 6.01
N ILE A 215 1.05 21.98 5.93
CA ILE A 215 -0.26 21.44 5.53
C ILE A 215 -0.77 20.42 6.54
N ARG A 216 -0.30 20.51 7.78
CA ARG A 216 -0.74 19.64 8.87
C ARG A 216 -2.25 19.68 9.07
N LYS A 217 -2.81 18.59 9.64
CA LYS A 217 -4.23 18.49 10.00
C LYS A 217 -5.17 18.83 8.83
N ASN A 218 -4.97 18.12 7.72
CA ASN A 218 -5.82 18.14 6.53
C ASN A 218 -6.28 16.69 6.20
N HIS A 219 -6.72 16.45 4.97
CA HIS A 219 -7.17 15.13 4.50
C HIS A 219 -6.41 14.69 3.25
N ILE A 220 -5.16 15.14 3.10
CA ILE A 220 -4.35 14.93 1.91
C ILE A 220 -3.89 13.47 1.89
N SER A 221 -4.17 12.77 0.78
CA SER A 221 -3.78 11.38 0.58
C SER A 221 -2.59 11.21 -0.37
N ASN A 222 -2.27 12.23 -1.17
CA ASN A 222 -1.12 12.25 -2.08
C ASN A 222 -0.46 13.63 -2.07
N LEU A 223 0.88 13.68 -2.03
CA LEU A 223 1.65 14.93 -2.00
C LEU A 223 2.87 14.82 -2.91
N ASP A 224 2.89 15.56 -4.00
CA ASP A 224 4.06 15.67 -4.88
C ASP A 224 4.83 16.97 -4.59
N VAL A 225 6.02 16.84 -4.00
CA VAL A 225 6.96 17.93 -3.74
C VAL A 225 8.24 17.83 -4.60
N SER A 226 8.26 16.99 -5.63
CA SER A 226 9.44 16.70 -6.46
C SER A 226 10.00 17.93 -7.18
N LYS A 227 9.19 18.97 -7.40
CA LYS A 227 9.62 20.24 -8.03
C LYS A 227 10.05 21.32 -7.03
N ASN A 228 9.82 21.10 -5.73
CA ASN A 228 10.11 22.07 -4.69
C ASN A 228 11.49 21.84 -4.08
N THR A 229 12.53 21.90 -4.92
CA THR A 229 13.90 21.55 -4.53
C THR A 229 14.53 22.50 -3.52
N ALA A 230 13.95 23.69 -3.32
CA ALA A 230 14.36 24.67 -2.30
C ALA A 230 13.70 24.44 -0.92
N LEU A 231 12.94 23.35 -0.76
CA LEU A 231 12.17 23.08 0.45
C LEU A 231 13.11 22.73 1.62
N GLU A 232 13.09 23.55 2.66
CA GLU A 232 13.86 23.38 3.89
C GLU A 232 13.00 22.79 5.02
N LYS A 233 11.68 23.05 5.00
CA LYS A 233 10.76 22.62 6.04
C LYS A 233 9.46 22.10 5.44
N LEU A 234 9.14 20.86 5.75
CA LEU A 234 7.89 20.21 5.36
C LEU A 234 7.17 19.68 6.61
N TYR A 235 5.97 20.19 6.84
CA TYR A 235 5.07 19.77 7.90
C TYR A 235 3.77 19.26 7.28
N CYS A 236 3.58 17.95 7.27
CA CYS A 236 2.45 17.24 6.66
C CYS A 236 1.84 16.18 7.57
N ASP A 237 2.06 16.33 8.88
CA ASP A 237 1.48 15.43 9.88
C ASP A 237 -0.05 15.55 9.98
N ASP A 238 -0.69 14.53 10.55
CA ASP A 238 -2.15 14.43 10.67
C ASP A 238 -2.86 14.58 9.32
N ASN A 239 -2.48 13.73 8.35
CA ASN A 239 -3.08 13.61 7.03
C ASN A 239 -3.41 12.13 6.72
N ALA A 240 -3.68 11.81 5.46
CA ALA A 240 -3.98 10.45 5.01
C ALA A 240 -2.95 9.92 3.99
N LEU A 241 -1.68 10.40 4.07
CA LEU A 241 -0.62 10.02 3.14
C LEU A 241 -0.29 8.53 3.29
N ILE A 242 -0.32 7.79 2.19
CA ILE A 242 0.12 6.40 2.12
C ILE A 242 1.60 6.29 1.68
N GLU A 243 2.10 7.30 0.99
CA GLU A 243 3.49 7.44 0.55
C GLU A 243 3.93 8.91 0.66
N LEU A 244 5.24 9.12 0.76
CA LEU A 244 5.84 10.46 0.74
C LEU A 244 7.22 10.37 0.09
N ASN A 245 7.36 10.96 -1.11
CA ASN A 245 8.62 11.03 -1.82
C ASN A 245 9.26 12.40 -1.64
N VAL A 246 10.37 12.45 -0.90
CA VAL A 246 11.16 13.67 -0.64
C VAL A 246 12.57 13.59 -1.23
N PHE A 247 12.84 12.65 -2.12
CA PHE A 247 14.18 12.42 -2.70
C PHE A 247 14.76 13.67 -3.37
N ALA A 248 13.92 14.48 -4.05
CA ALA A 248 14.34 15.71 -4.71
C ALA A 248 14.60 16.89 -3.74
N ASN A 249 14.14 16.78 -2.48
CA ASN A 249 14.16 17.88 -1.51
C ASN A 249 15.41 17.81 -0.62
N THR A 250 16.58 17.90 -1.23
CA THR A 250 17.90 17.72 -0.57
C THR A 250 18.23 18.79 0.46
N GLU A 251 17.55 19.94 0.42
CA GLU A 251 17.71 21.03 1.39
C GLU A 251 16.90 20.88 2.67
N LEU A 252 16.07 19.81 2.78
CA LEU A 252 15.25 19.58 3.97
C LEU A 252 16.09 19.50 5.24
N MET A 253 15.70 20.32 6.24
CA MET A 253 16.24 20.34 7.59
C MET A 253 15.21 19.86 8.63
N ASP A 254 13.94 20.20 8.43
CA ASP A 254 12.83 19.79 9.29
C ASP A 254 11.80 19.02 8.47
N LEU A 255 11.58 17.76 8.79
CA LEU A 255 10.52 16.92 8.21
C LEU A 255 9.62 16.40 9.33
N VAL A 256 8.33 16.75 9.26
CA VAL A 256 7.29 16.25 10.16
C VAL A 256 6.18 15.65 9.30
N CYS A 257 6.09 14.31 9.31
CA CYS A 257 5.10 13.51 8.57
C CYS A 257 4.37 12.50 9.46
N SER A 258 4.27 12.81 10.74
CA SER A 258 3.64 11.97 11.77
C SER A 258 2.14 11.73 11.49
N ASN A 259 1.57 10.65 12.06
CA ASN A 259 0.14 10.36 11.98
C ASN A 259 -0.38 10.33 10.54
N ASN A 260 0.26 9.49 9.71
CA ASN A 260 -0.13 9.17 8.36
C ASN A 260 -0.24 7.63 8.20
N GLN A 261 -0.25 7.12 6.98
CA GLN A 261 -0.29 5.69 6.68
C GLN A 261 0.94 5.25 5.87
N ILE A 262 2.08 5.95 6.07
CA ILE A 262 3.30 5.73 5.31
C ILE A 262 3.94 4.41 5.76
N SER A 263 4.11 3.48 4.82
CA SER A 263 4.76 2.18 5.07
C SER A 263 6.24 2.16 4.70
N ASN A 264 6.66 3.05 3.80
CA ASN A 264 8.04 3.23 3.37
C ASN A 264 8.38 4.72 3.26
N LEU A 265 9.58 5.09 3.71
CA LEU A 265 10.07 6.48 3.69
C LEU A 265 11.56 6.48 3.32
N ASP A 266 11.85 6.77 2.04
CA ASP A 266 13.23 6.90 1.56
C ASP A 266 13.77 8.31 1.85
N LEU A 267 14.77 8.36 2.72
CA LEU A 267 15.44 9.59 3.14
C LEU A 267 16.93 9.63 2.72
N THR A 268 17.34 8.75 1.80
CA THR A 268 18.75 8.60 1.42
C THR A 268 19.37 9.86 0.84
N ALA A 269 18.57 10.72 0.20
CA ALA A 269 19.02 12.01 -0.35
C ALA A 269 19.00 13.18 0.66
N ASN A 270 18.32 13.03 1.82
CA ASN A 270 18.00 14.13 2.74
C ASN A 270 19.02 14.27 3.87
N ILE A 271 20.29 14.41 3.51
CA ILE A 271 21.44 14.42 4.44
C ILE A 271 21.48 15.62 5.39
N ASN A 272 20.70 16.67 5.12
CA ASN A 272 20.67 17.91 5.90
C ASN A 272 19.63 17.89 7.04
N ILE A 273 18.84 16.84 7.17
CA ILE A 273 17.80 16.76 8.20
C ILE A 273 18.42 16.86 9.60
N THR A 274 17.87 17.78 10.40
CA THR A 274 18.22 18.00 11.80
C THR A 274 17.11 17.53 12.73
N ASN A 275 15.85 17.62 12.30
CA ASN A 275 14.68 17.17 13.06
C ASN A 275 13.79 16.31 12.15
N LEU A 276 13.56 15.09 12.56
CA LEU A 276 12.69 14.13 11.89
C LEU A 276 11.59 13.66 12.84
N SER A 277 10.34 13.83 12.44
CA SER A 277 9.18 13.24 13.11
C SER A 277 8.37 12.43 12.09
N CYS A 278 8.36 11.12 12.25
CA CYS A 278 7.62 10.16 11.43
C CYS A 278 6.81 9.18 12.30
N ASP A 279 6.48 9.58 13.53
CA ASP A 279 5.70 8.79 14.47
C ASP A 279 4.25 8.57 13.99
N GLY A 280 3.62 7.47 14.46
CA GLY A 280 2.24 7.15 14.07
C GLY A 280 2.08 6.81 12.57
N ASN A 281 2.97 5.98 12.04
CA ASN A 281 2.95 5.48 10.66
C ASN A 281 3.00 3.93 10.63
N LEU A 282 3.25 3.34 9.47
CA LEU A 282 3.33 1.88 9.27
C LEU A 282 4.75 1.41 8.93
N LEU A 283 5.77 2.20 9.31
CA LEU A 283 7.17 1.93 8.97
C LEU A 283 7.69 0.66 9.64
N LYS A 284 8.21 -0.25 8.84
CA LYS A 284 8.94 -1.45 9.31
C LYS A 284 10.45 -1.21 9.36
N LYS A 285 10.94 -0.26 8.59
CA LYS A 285 12.35 0.15 8.52
C LYS A 285 12.45 1.64 8.27
N ILE A 286 13.49 2.26 8.78
CA ILE A 286 13.88 3.64 8.45
C ILE A 286 15.41 3.75 8.41
N THR A 287 15.94 4.39 7.38
CA THR A 287 17.38 4.66 7.26
C THR A 287 17.66 6.10 7.63
N VAL A 288 18.45 6.29 8.70
CA VAL A 288 18.87 7.62 9.20
C VAL A 288 20.39 7.77 9.27
N SER A 289 21.16 6.72 8.98
CA SER A 289 22.62 6.72 9.04
C SER A 289 23.29 7.68 8.05
N ASN A 290 22.55 8.16 7.04
CA ASN A 290 22.99 9.20 6.09
C ASN A 290 22.80 10.65 6.61
N MET A 291 22.26 10.85 7.84
CA MET A 291 21.91 12.16 8.40
C MET A 291 22.85 12.56 9.56
N PRO A 292 24.07 13.02 9.27
CA PRO A 292 25.06 13.31 10.34
C PRO A 292 24.65 14.49 11.23
N ARG A 293 23.71 15.33 10.78
CA ARG A 293 23.24 16.52 11.52
C ARG A 293 21.99 16.25 12.37
N LEU A 294 21.46 15.03 12.38
CA LEU A 294 20.24 14.69 13.09
C LEU A 294 20.37 14.93 14.59
N LYS A 295 19.51 15.76 15.16
CA LYS A 295 19.47 16.12 16.58
C LYS A 295 18.27 15.54 17.31
N SER A 296 17.16 15.39 16.62
CA SER A 296 15.90 14.94 17.17
C SER A 296 15.24 13.94 16.22
N LEU A 297 14.96 12.76 16.72
CA LEU A 297 14.27 11.70 16.00
C LEU A 297 13.04 11.24 16.78
N LYS A 298 11.88 11.37 16.15
CA LYS A 298 10.62 10.80 16.62
C LYS A 298 10.15 9.76 15.61
N CYS A 299 10.16 8.51 15.99
CA CYS A 299 9.74 7.37 15.19
C CYS A 299 8.84 6.40 15.95
N SER A 300 8.20 6.88 17.02
CA SER A 300 7.27 6.10 17.84
C SER A 300 6.06 5.62 17.05
N ASP A 301 5.32 4.67 17.62
CA ASP A 301 4.06 4.19 17.04
C ASP A 301 4.22 3.73 15.59
N ASN A 302 5.21 2.86 15.36
CA ASN A 302 5.54 2.23 14.09
C ASN A 302 5.74 0.71 14.27
N GLN A 303 6.34 0.03 13.31
CA GLN A 303 6.65 -1.40 13.36
C GLN A 303 8.16 -1.66 13.21
N LEU A 304 9.00 -0.72 13.69
CA LEU A 304 10.45 -0.79 13.55
C LEU A 304 11.03 -1.90 14.42
N GLU A 305 11.84 -2.77 13.83
CA GLU A 305 12.53 -3.86 14.53
C GLU A 305 13.98 -3.51 14.86
N GLU A 306 14.61 -2.66 14.04
CA GLU A 306 15.98 -2.17 14.21
C GLU A 306 16.10 -0.72 13.76
N ILE A 307 17.16 -0.05 14.18
CA ILE A 307 17.57 1.26 13.66
C ILE A 307 19.09 1.44 13.83
N ASP A 308 19.76 1.88 12.78
CA ASP A 308 21.20 2.23 12.81
C ASP A 308 21.37 3.72 13.11
N LEU A 309 21.83 4.02 14.33
CA LEU A 309 22.13 5.37 14.81
C LEU A 309 23.64 5.69 14.83
N SER A 310 24.49 4.79 14.34
CA SER A 310 25.96 4.88 14.46
C SER A 310 26.58 6.12 13.81
N LYS A 311 25.89 6.75 12.85
CA LYS A 311 26.36 7.97 12.15
C LYS A 311 25.71 9.27 12.65
N ASN A 312 24.73 9.18 13.55
CA ASN A 312 23.99 10.33 14.07
C ASN A 312 24.66 10.91 15.33
N LEU A 313 25.91 11.35 15.19
CA LEU A 313 26.77 11.77 16.32
C LEU A 313 26.22 12.97 17.10
N HIS A 314 25.30 13.73 16.52
CA HIS A 314 24.69 14.92 17.14
C HIS A 314 23.29 14.67 17.71
N LEU A 315 22.85 13.41 17.75
CA LEU A 315 21.53 13.05 18.29
C LEU A 315 21.42 13.40 19.77
N GLN A 316 20.39 14.16 20.12
CA GLN A 316 20.12 14.64 21.48
C GLN A 316 18.87 14.01 22.07
N LYS A 317 17.89 13.69 21.23
CA LYS A 317 16.58 13.19 21.65
C LYS A 317 16.13 12.07 20.73
N PHE A 318 15.71 10.97 21.33
CA PHE A 318 15.19 9.79 20.64
C PHE A 318 13.85 9.36 21.25
N TRP A 319 12.81 9.30 20.42
CA TRP A 319 11.50 8.77 20.77
C TRP A 319 11.18 7.60 19.84
N GLY A 320 11.29 6.39 20.39
CA GLY A 320 11.08 5.12 19.70
C GLY A 320 10.06 4.20 20.40
N GLN A 321 9.18 4.76 21.27
CA GLN A 321 8.17 3.98 21.97
C GLN A 321 7.16 3.34 21.00
N ASN A 322 6.50 2.26 21.45
CA ASN A 322 5.50 1.53 20.67
C ASN A 322 6.05 1.04 19.32
N ASN A 323 7.18 0.34 19.34
CA ASN A 323 7.80 -0.32 18.19
C ASN A 323 8.10 -1.79 18.52
N LEU A 324 8.86 -2.44 17.66
CA LEU A 324 9.24 -3.85 17.79
C LEU A 324 10.76 -4.02 17.96
N PHE A 325 11.45 -3.01 18.49
CA PHE A 325 12.89 -3.11 18.74
C PHE A 325 13.22 -4.29 19.65
N SER A 326 14.21 -5.08 19.23
CA SER A 326 14.79 -6.15 20.05
C SER A 326 16.10 -5.72 20.77
N PHE A 327 16.74 -4.70 20.24
CA PHE A 327 17.92 -4.07 20.81
C PHE A 327 17.98 -2.59 20.37
N LEU A 328 18.81 -1.79 21.05
CA LEU A 328 19.20 -0.42 20.65
C LEU A 328 20.65 -0.21 21.08
N ASP A 329 21.40 0.50 20.25
CA ASP A 329 22.81 0.84 20.48
C ASP A 329 23.02 2.34 20.38
N PHE A 330 23.45 2.98 21.44
CA PHE A 330 23.67 4.42 21.53
C PHE A 330 25.14 4.79 21.71
N TYR A 331 26.07 3.85 21.51
CA TYR A 331 27.50 4.07 21.75
C TYR A 331 28.06 5.33 21.09
N TYR A 332 27.64 5.61 19.85
CA TYR A 332 28.11 6.77 19.10
C TYR A 332 27.32 8.06 19.36
N ASN A 333 26.21 7.99 20.11
CA ASN A 333 25.29 9.12 20.31
C ASN A 333 25.55 9.84 21.64
N GLN A 334 26.77 10.35 21.81
CA GLN A 334 27.28 10.95 23.05
C GLN A 334 26.53 12.22 23.51
N GLY A 335 25.72 12.82 22.62
CA GLY A 335 24.90 14.00 22.92
C GLY A 335 23.49 13.70 23.43
N LEU A 336 23.11 12.43 23.53
CA LEU A 336 21.75 12.03 23.97
C LEU A 336 21.49 12.48 25.42
N ASN A 337 20.29 13.02 25.63
CA ASN A 337 19.80 13.45 26.93
C ASN A 337 18.34 13.08 27.21
N THR A 338 17.64 12.55 26.21
CA THR A 338 16.26 12.07 26.34
C THR A 338 16.09 10.85 25.46
N ILE A 339 15.61 9.75 26.04
CA ILE A 339 15.32 8.49 25.35
C ILE A 339 13.96 7.99 25.84
N ASP A 340 13.05 7.74 24.93
CA ASP A 340 11.77 7.07 25.20
C ASP A 340 11.66 5.83 24.35
N ILE A 341 11.67 4.67 24.98
CA ILE A 341 11.57 3.35 24.34
C ILE A 341 10.46 2.49 24.97
N ARG A 342 9.51 3.12 25.64
CA ARG A 342 8.38 2.40 26.25
C ARG A 342 7.66 1.51 25.25
N ASN A 343 7.10 0.41 25.75
CA ASN A 343 6.31 -0.52 24.96
C ASN A 343 7.04 -1.08 23.72
N ASN A 344 8.29 -1.52 23.91
CA ASN A 344 9.03 -2.33 22.96
C ASN A 344 9.10 -3.77 23.49
N PRO A 345 8.08 -4.61 23.26
CA PRO A 345 7.94 -5.90 23.95
C PRO A 345 8.99 -6.95 23.53
N ARG A 346 9.70 -6.73 22.42
CA ARG A 346 10.78 -7.62 21.97
C ARG A 346 12.12 -7.31 22.66
N MET A 347 12.26 -6.17 23.35
CA MET A 347 13.45 -5.93 24.16
C MET A 347 13.49 -6.90 25.35
N THR A 348 14.63 -7.52 25.54
CA THR A 348 14.86 -8.42 26.68
C THR A 348 15.65 -7.68 27.76
N PRO A 349 15.62 -8.13 29.02
CA PRO A 349 16.48 -7.55 30.06
C PRO A 349 17.96 -7.55 29.69
N CYS A 350 18.42 -8.53 28.92
CA CYS A 350 19.80 -8.63 28.46
C CYS A 350 20.12 -7.60 27.37
N SER A 351 19.22 -7.36 26.42
CA SER A 351 19.43 -6.31 25.42
C SER A 351 19.32 -4.90 26.03
N LEU A 352 18.52 -4.74 27.09
CA LEU A 352 18.52 -3.49 27.87
C LEU A 352 19.85 -3.30 28.62
N ASN A 353 20.40 -4.35 29.23
CA ASN A 353 21.70 -4.28 29.89
C ASN A 353 22.81 -3.89 28.91
N PHE A 354 22.80 -4.43 27.68
CA PHE A 354 23.68 -3.98 26.60
C PHE A 354 23.48 -2.50 26.29
N MET A 355 22.23 -2.09 26.04
CA MET A 355 21.90 -0.68 25.74
C MET A 355 22.42 0.27 26.84
N TYR A 356 22.22 -0.06 28.12
CA TYR A 356 22.70 0.81 29.23
C TYR A 356 24.21 1.00 29.21
N GLN A 357 24.99 -0.02 28.81
CA GLN A 357 26.44 0.08 28.69
C GLN A 357 26.86 1.01 27.54
N THR A 358 26.02 1.19 26.53
CA THR A 358 26.30 2.10 25.41
C THR A 358 25.94 3.55 25.69
N LEU A 359 25.21 3.83 26.80
CA LEU A 359 24.81 5.20 27.15
C LEU A 359 26.00 6.01 27.68
N SER A 360 26.18 7.21 27.16
CA SER A 360 27.14 8.18 27.72
C SER A 360 26.70 8.70 29.08
N GLY A 361 27.65 9.00 29.94
CA GLY A 361 27.39 9.69 31.20
C GLY A 361 26.89 11.12 30.99
N LEU A 362 25.84 11.52 31.69
CA LEU A 362 25.36 12.91 31.70
C LEU A 362 26.19 13.79 32.63
N GLU A 363 26.30 15.09 32.31
CA GLU A 363 27.03 16.05 33.19
C GLU A 363 26.37 16.15 34.57
N SER A 364 25.05 16.11 34.64
CA SER A 364 24.27 16.10 35.88
C SER A 364 23.04 15.23 35.74
N ALA A 365 22.59 14.62 36.85
CA ALA A 365 21.30 13.93 36.86
C ALA A 365 20.16 14.91 36.56
N SER A 366 19.24 14.51 35.70
CA SER A 366 18.01 15.26 35.43
C SER A 366 17.11 15.17 36.65
N PRO A 367 16.45 16.25 37.10
CA PRO A 367 15.40 16.17 38.12
C PRO A 367 14.12 15.49 37.59
N TYR A 368 14.03 15.29 36.28
CA TYR A 368 12.91 14.63 35.59
C TYR A 368 13.39 13.34 34.94
N VAL A 369 12.48 12.39 34.79
CA VAL A 369 12.75 11.16 33.99
C VAL A 369 13.20 11.54 32.58
N ASN A 370 14.30 10.94 32.14
CA ASN A 370 14.87 11.17 30.81
C ASN A 370 15.20 9.89 30.03
N LEU A 371 15.04 8.74 30.69
CA LEU A 371 15.09 7.41 30.08
C LEU A 371 13.80 6.67 30.44
N PHE A 372 12.89 6.51 29.47
CA PHE A 372 11.58 5.90 29.66
C PHE A 372 11.59 4.47 29.13
N LEU A 373 11.30 3.51 30.02
CA LEU A 373 11.45 2.06 29.82
C LEU A 373 10.15 1.25 30.01
N GLU A 374 9.08 1.86 30.55
CA GLU A 374 7.84 1.15 30.91
C GLU A 374 7.34 0.28 29.75
N GLY A 375 6.98 -0.98 30.02
CA GLY A 375 6.50 -1.92 29.01
C GLY A 375 7.57 -2.49 28.07
N SER A 376 8.89 -2.30 28.38
CA SER A 376 10.02 -2.84 27.62
C SER A 376 10.83 -3.88 28.42
N ASN A 377 10.18 -4.58 29.35
CA ASN A 377 10.76 -5.68 30.17
C ASN A 377 11.95 -5.23 31.06
N ALA A 378 11.91 -3.99 31.56
CA ALA A 378 13.03 -3.42 32.30
C ALA A 378 13.12 -3.89 33.77
N GLU A 379 12.09 -4.51 34.35
CA GLU A 379 11.94 -4.83 35.75
C GLU A 379 13.04 -5.75 36.30
N THR A 380 13.55 -6.67 35.48
CA THR A 380 14.66 -7.57 35.84
C THR A 380 16.01 -7.16 35.28
N SER A 381 16.07 -6.09 34.48
CA SER A 381 17.31 -5.56 33.90
C SER A 381 18.15 -4.81 34.98
N SER A 382 19.43 -4.56 34.65
CA SER A 382 20.36 -3.85 35.57
C SER A 382 20.33 -2.34 35.33
N THR A 383 19.21 -1.66 35.63
CA THR A 383 19.05 -0.21 35.46
C THR A 383 20.06 0.62 36.26
N SER A 384 20.73 0.03 37.27
CA SER A 384 21.87 0.66 37.99
C SER A 384 22.98 1.12 37.04
N ILE A 385 23.21 0.42 35.92
CA ILE A 385 24.21 0.80 34.91
C ILE A 385 23.87 2.19 34.30
N ALA A 386 22.61 2.42 33.99
CA ALA A 386 22.14 3.71 33.47
C ALA A 386 22.18 4.80 34.53
N THR A 387 21.78 4.48 35.79
CA THR A 387 21.75 5.48 36.87
C THR A 387 23.15 5.87 37.36
N GLU A 388 24.14 4.99 37.31
CA GLU A 388 25.56 5.31 37.52
C GLU A 388 26.05 6.34 36.51
N SER A 389 25.57 6.29 35.28
CA SER A 389 25.79 7.27 34.20
C SER A 389 24.89 8.51 34.31
N LYS A 390 24.20 8.71 35.42
CA LYS A 390 23.31 9.83 35.78
C LYS A 390 22.00 9.93 35.00
N TRP A 391 21.56 8.86 34.36
CA TRP A 391 20.24 8.79 33.73
C TRP A 391 19.17 8.58 34.81
N THR A 392 18.06 9.28 34.67
CA THR A 392 16.87 9.08 35.50
C THR A 392 15.88 8.18 34.78
N VAL A 393 15.52 7.06 35.39
CA VAL A 393 14.68 6.02 34.83
C VAL A 393 13.26 6.05 35.39
N ASP A 394 12.25 5.69 34.59
CA ASP A 394 10.86 5.52 35.03
C ASP A 394 10.60 4.14 35.65
N VAL A 395 11.40 3.13 35.27
CA VAL A 395 11.35 1.77 35.85
C VAL A 395 12.68 1.45 36.50
N THR A 396 12.65 0.95 37.74
CA THR A 396 13.84 0.47 38.43
C THR A 396 13.90 -1.04 38.35
N GLY A 397 14.85 -1.55 37.58
CA GLY A 397 15.11 -2.98 37.45
C GLY A 397 15.98 -3.50 38.56
N ASP A 398 15.75 -4.76 38.98
CA ASP A 398 16.43 -5.41 40.10
C ASP A 398 17.74 -6.13 39.74
N GLY A 399 18.10 -6.17 38.45
CA GLY A 399 19.30 -6.84 37.92
C GLY A 399 19.28 -8.36 38.04
N SER A 400 18.11 -8.97 38.27
CA SER A 400 17.98 -10.43 38.48
C SER A 400 18.06 -11.24 37.20
N ALA A 401 18.02 -10.60 36.02
CA ALA A 401 18.12 -11.29 34.75
C ALA A 401 19.48 -11.98 34.56
N VAL A 402 19.45 -13.24 34.18
CA VAL A 402 20.63 -14.05 33.88
C VAL A 402 20.83 -14.13 32.35
N CYS A 403 21.82 -13.43 31.83
CA CYS A 403 22.18 -13.45 30.42
C CYS A 403 23.24 -14.53 30.17
N LYS A 404 22.82 -15.65 29.52
CA LYS A 404 23.70 -16.78 29.19
C LYS A 404 23.93 -16.79 27.67
N ASP A 405 25.16 -17.17 27.29
CA ASP A 405 25.48 -17.39 25.89
C ASP A 405 24.54 -18.40 25.24
N VAL A 406 24.22 -18.17 24.01
CA VAL A 406 23.34 -18.99 23.18
C VAL A 406 24.06 -19.39 21.89
N THR A 407 23.50 -20.32 21.12
CA THR A 407 24.12 -20.81 19.88
C THR A 407 23.35 -20.35 18.65
N ALA A 408 24.09 -20.00 17.58
CA ALA A 408 23.55 -19.75 16.27
C ALA A 408 23.88 -20.90 15.30
N THR A 409 22.90 -21.41 14.60
CA THR A 409 23.11 -22.34 13.47
C THR A 409 22.98 -21.54 12.17
N ILE A 410 24.00 -21.58 11.32
CA ILE A 410 23.96 -20.90 10.02
C ILE A 410 23.54 -21.92 8.95
N GLU A 411 22.44 -21.64 8.25
CA GLU A 411 22.04 -22.43 7.09
C GLU A 411 22.87 -22.05 5.87
N THR A 412 23.35 -23.05 5.15
CA THR A 412 24.17 -22.84 3.94
C THR A 412 23.29 -22.70 2.71
N SER A 413 23.70 -21.83 1.77
CA SER A 413 23.08 -21.68 0.45
C SER A 413 24.14 -21.87 -0.65
N GLU A 414 23.74 -22.42 -1.80
CA GLU A 414 24.59 -22.47 -2.99
C GLU A 414 24.77 -21.11 -3.66
N PHE A 415 23.92 -20.12 -3.32
CA PHE A 415 23.90 -18.78 -3.93
C PHE A 415 24.64 -17.71 -3.12
N GLY A 416 25.24 -18.09 -1.99
CA GLY A 416 26.01 -17.17 -1.16
C GLY A 416 26.35 -17.73 0.21
N THR A 417 27.17 -17.00 0.94
CA THR A 417 27.58 -17.35 2.31
C THR A 417 27.12 -16.29 3.31
N ILE A 418 26.98 -16.70 4.57
CA ILE A 418 26.63 -15.84 5.68
C ILE A 418 27.75 -15.93 6.72
N SER A 419 28.09 -14.81 7.33
CA SER A 419 28.89 -14.73 8.55
C SER A 419 28.20 -13.86 9.59
N LEU A 420 28.41 -14.17 10.86
CA LEU A 420 27.87 -13.45 11.99
C LEU A 420 28.98 -12.76 12.78
N SER A 421 28.70 -11.56 13.30
CA SER A 421 29.61 -10.84 14.17
C SER A 421 28.82 -10.13 15.29
N GLN A 422 29.50 -9.91 16.44
CA GLN A 422 28.97 -9.12 17.56
C GLN A 422 29.99 -8.03 17.93
N PRO A 423 29.54 -6.86 18.46
CA PRO A 423 30.45 -5.84 18.96
C PRO A 423 31.08 -6.28 20.28
N ASP A 424 32.34 -5.94 20.46
CA ASP A 424 32.97 -5.97 21.78
C ASP A 424 32.37 -4.89 22.67
N LEU A 425 32.05 -5.19 23.91
CA LEU A 425 31.37 -4.27 24.83
C LEU A 425 32.19 -3.04 25.20
N VAL A 426 33.51 -3.06 25.01
CA VAL A 426 34.40 -1.97 25.38
C VAL A 426 34.87 -1.17 24.17
N SER A 427 35.35 -1.85 23.14
CA SER A 427 35.91 -1.20 21.93
C SER A 427 34.85 -0.90 20.89
N HIS A 428 33.70 -1.56 20.95
CA HIS A 428 32.60 -1.55 19.94
C HIS A 428 33.05 -2.00 18.53
N GLU A 429 34.23 -2.63 18.44
CA GLU A 429 34.65 -3.26 17.19
C GLU A 429 33.90 -4.57 16.97
N LEU A 430 33.48 -4.82 15.71
CA LEU A 430 32.80 -6.05 15.35
C LEU A 430 33.81 -7.20 15.26
N HIS A 431 33.55 -8.25 16.01
CA HIS A 431 34.34 -9.49 15.97
C HIS A 431 33.50 -10.64 15.39
N PRO A 432 34.09 -11.42 14.48
CA PRO A 432 33.44 -12.65 14.00
C PRO A 432 33.15 -13.59 15.17
N ILE A 433 31.98 -14.24 15.12
CA ILE A 433 31.56 -15.18 16.15
C ILE A 433 32.39 -16.45 16.07
N GLU A 434 32.97 -16.86 17.18
CA GLU A 434 33.70 -18.12 17.33
C GLU A 434 32.77 -19.25 17.82
N ASN A 435 32.92 -20.43 17.24
CA ASN A 435 32.19 -21.65 17.66
C ASN A 435 30.66 -21.50 17.68
N ASN A 436 30.11 -20.59 16.85
CA ASN A 436 28.68 -20.31 16.78
C ASN A 436 28.05 -19.87 18.13
N THR A 437 28.83 -19.31 19.05
CA THR A 437 28.36 -18.84 20.34
C THR A 437 28.09 -17.33 20.31
N LEU A 438 26.89 -16.94 20.75
CA LEU A 438 26.43 -15.53 20.82
C LEU A 438 26.33 -15.11 22.28
N GLU A 439 26.75 -13.90 22.60
CA GLU A 439 26.40 -13.24 23.87
C GLU A 439 24.93 -12.81 23.85
N ALA A 440 24.17 -13.28 24.86
CA ALA A 440 22.73 -13.06 24.91
C ALA A 440 22.37 -11.55 25.04
N GLY A 441 21.49 -11.09 24.19
CA GLY A 441 21.02 -9.70 24.17
C GLY A 441 21.95 -8.69 23.49
N VAL A 442 23.15 -9.10 23.11
CA VAL A 442 24.07 -8.28 22.31
C VAL A 442 23.67 -8.34 20.83
N PRO A 443 23.67 -7.23 20.10
CA PRO A 443 23.33 -7.22 18.68
C PRO A 443 24.20 -8.17 17.86
N VAL A 444 23.60 -8.93 16.98
CA VAL A 444 24.25 -9.83 16.02
C VAL A 444 24.12 -9.23 14.62
N TYR A 445 25.24 -8.97 13.98
CA TYR A 445 25.32 -8.45 12.61
C TYR A 445 25.47 -9.61 11.64
N ILE A 446 24.58 -9.66 10.66
CA ILE A 446 24.60 -10.65 9.57
C ILE A 446 25.31 -10.03 8.38
N THR A 447 26.40 -10.64 7.94
CA THR A 447 27.06 -10.28 6.69
C THR A 447 26.87 -11.42 5.70
N ALA A 448 26.19 -11.16 4.60
CA ALA A 448 26.03 -12.10 3.52
C ALA A 448 26.89 -11.71 2.32
N THR A 449 27.50 -12.70 1.69
CA THR A 449 28.31 -12.56 0.48
C THR A 449 27.66 -13.38 -0.63
N PRO A 450 26.82 -12.77 -1.49
CA PRO A 450 26.24 -13.44 -2.65
C PRO A 450 27.33 -13.87 -3.63
N ILE A 451 27.08 -14.94 -4.39
CA ILE A 451 27.90 -15.24 -5.57
C ILE A 451 27.62 -14.19 -6.67
N GLU A 452 28.46 -14.23 -7.74
CA GLU A 452 28.29 -13.33 -8.89
C GLU A 452 26.87 -13.40 -9.47
N ASN A 453 26.29 -12.23 -9.78
CA ASN A 453 24.92 -12.04 -10.29
C ASN A 453 23.78 -12.38 -9.32
N TYR A 454 24.06 -12.53 -8.04
CA TYR A 454 23.05 -12.66 -6.99
C TYR A 454 23.15 -11.52 -5.97
N GLN A 455 22.06 -11.28 -5.28
CA GLN A 455 21.95 -10.33 -4.17
C GLN A 455 21.13 -10.94 -3.04
N VAL A 456 21.26 -10.39 -1.83
CA VAL A 456 20.42 -10.78 -0.69
C VAL A 456 19.04 -10.18 -0.87
N ARG A 457 18.01 -10.98 -0.75
CA ARG A 457 16.61 -10.53 -0.71
C ARG A 457 16.19 -10.15 0.71
N TYR A 458 16.39 -11.05 1.65
CA TYR A 458 16.12 -10.86 3.08
C TYR A 458 16.86 -11.92 3.92
N TYR A 459 16.83 -11.71 5.22
CA TYR A 459 17.35 -12.67 6.21
C TYR A 459 16.19 -13.30 6.99
N GLU A 460 16.42 -14.51 7.52
CA GLU A 460 15.47 -15.21 8.36
C GLU A 460 16.12 -15.65 9.68
N ILE A 461 15.35 -15.55 10.77
CA ILE A 461 15.70 -16.09 12.07
C ILE A 461 14.64 -17.13 12.45
N ASN A 462 15.07 -18.40 12.62
CA ASN A 462 14.17 -19.53 12.89
C ASN A 462 13.05 -19.68 11.82
N GLY A 463 13.35 -19.34 10.55
CA GLY A 463 12.41 -19.38 9.43
C GLY A 463 11.45 -18.17 9.38
N GLU A 464 11.58 -17.21 10.27
CA GLU A 464 10.80 -15.95 10.21
C GLU A 464 11.65 -14.85 9.58
N ARG A 465 11.08 -14.16 8.57
CA ARG A 465 11.73 -13.02 7.90
C ARG A 465 11.94 -11.87 8.88
N ILE A 466 13.15 -11.29 8.87
CA ILE A 466 13.48 -10.04 9.55
C ILE A 466 13.66 -8.90 8.54
N ASN A 467 13.36 -7.66 8.98
CA ASN A 467 13.40 -6.47 8.09
C ASN A 467 14.78 -5.83 7.96
N GLY A 468 15.82 -6.44 8.53
CA GLY A 468 17.19 -5.92 8.51
C GLY A 468 18.24 -7.01 8.54
N SER A 469 19.48 -6.60 8.82
CA SER A 469 20.64 -7.49 8.94
C SER A 469 21.19 -7.57 10.38
N ILE A 470 20.46 -7.06 11.36
CA ILE A 470 20.86 -7.04 12.76
C ILE A 470 19.71 -7.55 13.62
N PHE A 471 20.02 -8.38 14.60
CA PHE A 471 19.04 -8.87 15.57
C PHE A 471 19.70 -9.06 16.94
N ALA A 472 18.92 -9.24 18.00
CA ALA A 472 19.42 -9.69 19.29
C ALA A 472 18.55 -10.84 19.79
N THR A 473 19.15 -11.78 20.49
CA THR A 473 18.46 -12.98 20.98
C THR A 473 18.96 -13.36 22.38
N THR A 474 18.11 -14.07 23.11
CA THR A 474 18.46 -14.74 24.39
C THR A 474 18.22 -16.26 24.28
N GLU A 475 17.94 -16.76 23.07
CA GLU A 475 17.64 -18.16 22.78
C GLU A 475 18.50 -18.64 21.60
N ASN A 476 18.67 -19.96 21.48
CA ASN A 476 19.34 -20.53 20.32
C ASN A 476 18.57 -20.25 19.04
N VAL A 477 19.28 -19.91 17.98
CA VAL A 477 18.67 -19.48 16.72
C VAL A 477 19.26 -20.19 15.52
N THR A 478 18.46 -20.30 14.47
CA THR A 478 18.90 -20.64 13.11
C THR A 478 18.85 -19.37 12.26
N VAL A 479 19.94 -19.06 11.56
CA VAL A 479 20.08 -17.86 10.71
C VAL A 479 20.25 -18.28 9.27
N SER A 480 19.44 -17.74 8.38
CA SER A 480 19.55 -17.96 6.93
C SER A 480 19.47 -16.63 6.16
N ALA A 481 19.85 -16.66 4.89
CA ALA A 481 19.63 -15.57 3.95
C ALA A 481 19.05 -16.12 2.65
N VAL A 482 18.05 -15.46 2.13
CA VAL A 482 17.48 -15.76 0.82
C VAL A 482 18.18 -14.89 -0.22
N PHE A 483 18.81 -15.55 -1.19
CA PHE A 483 19.50 -14.91 -2.30
C PHE A 483 18.64 -14.97 -3.56
N VAL A 484 18.65 -13.89 -4.34
CA VAL A 484 17.94 -13.79 -5.62
C VAL A 484 18.88 -13.24 -6.69
N PRO A 485 18.66 -13.55 -7.98
CA PRO A 485 19.41 -12.94 -9.06
C PRO A 485 19.34 -11.41 -9.02
N THR A 486 20.37 -10.72 -9.51
CA THR A 486 20.33 -9.26 -9.68
C THR A 486 19.37 -8.85 -10.79
N ALA A 487 18.75 -7.67 -10.71
CA ALA A 487 17.79 -7.19 -11.70
C ALA A 487 18.34 -7.18 -13.14
N SER A 488 19.62 -6.85 -13.32
CA SER A 488 20.28 -6.81 -14.64
C SER A 488 20.34 -8.16 -15.36
N ASN A 489 20.24 -9.26 -14.63
CA ASN A 489 20.27 -10.62 -15.14
C ASN A 489 18.91 -11.33 -15.05
N ASN A 490 17.90 -10.64 -14.56
CA ASN A 490 16.56 -11.14 -14.37
C ASN A 490 15.60 -10.37 -15.29
N TYR A 491 15.22 -10.98 -16.40
CA TYR A 491 14.39 -10.33 -17.40
C TYR A 491 13.42 -11.27 -18.10
N ILE A 492 12.42 -10.68 -18.75
CA ILE A 492 11.43 -11.34 -19.62
C ILE A 492 11.47 -10.66 -20.98
N GLU A 493 11.42 -11.44 -22.06
CA GLU A 493 11.34 -10.95 -23.44
C GLU A 493 10.08 -11.45 -24.12
N MET A 494 9.37 -10.51 -24.77
CA MET A 494 8.23 -10.79 -25.64
C MET A 494 8.60 -10.44 -27.09
N GLY A 495 8.59 -11.43 -27.96
CA GLY A 495 8.65 -11.21 -29.40
C GLY A 495 7.28 -10.79 -29.93
N VAL A 496 7.20 -9.70 -30.67
CA VAL A 496 5.95 -9.08 -31.12
C VAL A 496 6.07 -8.54 -32.56
N GLU A 497 4.94 -8.16 -33.16
CA GLU A 497 4.98 -7.31 -34.36
C GLU A 497 5.32 -5.86 -33.99
N SER A 498 5.98 -5.13 -34.85
CA SER A 498 6.27 -3.70 -34.62
C SER A 498 4.96 -2.89 -34.57
N ASN A 499 4.85 -2.00 -33.59
CA ASN A 499 3.64 -1.25 -33.23
C ASN A 499 2.48 -2.10 -32.71
N ALA A 500 2.75 -3.31 -32.20
CA ALA A 500 1.75 -4.10 -31.50
C ALA A 500 1.28 -3.38 -30.24
N SER A 501 -0.03 -3.34 -30.00
CA SER A 501 -0.60 -2.87 -28.75
C SER A 501 -0.52 -4.00 -27.72
N LEU A 502 0.11 -3.75 -26.61
CA LEU A 502 0.33 -4.72 -25.55
C LEU A 502 -0.29 -4.24 -24.23
N SER A 503 -0.85 -5.18 -23.49
CA SER A 503 -1.33 -4.99 -22.13
C SER A 503 -0.88 -6.17 -21.28
N PHE A 504 -0.05 -5.95 -20.26
CA PHE A 504 0.43 -7.03 -19.41
C PHE A 504 0.44 -6.61 -17.94
N GLY A 505 0.33 -7.58 -17.05
CA GLY A 505 0.34 -7.40 -15.60
C GLY A 505 1.64 -7.94 -15.00
N ILE A 506 2.25 -7.19 -14.10
CA ILE A 506 3.43 -7.61 -13.35
C ILE A 506 3.27 -7.34 -11.86
N SER A 507 3.93 -8.15 -11.06
CA SER A 507 4.12 -7.91 -9.62
C SER A 507 5.58 -8.17 -9.27
N GLY A 508 6.11 -7.40 -8.33
CA GLY A 508 7.48 -7.54 -7.85
C GLY A 508 7.59 -8.47 -6.66
N ILE A 509 8.81 -8.75 -6.26
CA ILE A 509 9.07 -9.56 -5.04
C ILE A 509 8.96 -8.75 -3.76
N ASP A 510 9.05 -7.43 -3.83
CA ASP A 510 9.05 -6.49 -2.71
C ASP A 510 8.16 -5.28 -3.05
N PRO A 511 7.67 -4.51 -2.05
CA PRO A 511 6.77 -3.36 -2.26
C PRO A 511 7.33 -2.23 -3.13
N GLU A 512 8.65 -2.20 -3.35
CA GLU A 512 9.35 -1.17 -4.14
C GLU A 512 10.27 -1.82 -5.17
N THR A 513 9.79 -2.88 -5.83
CA THR A 513 10.56 -3.52 -6.91
C THR A 513 10.70 -2.55 -8.09
N GLU A 514 11.93 -2.16 -8.41
CA GLU A 514 12.24 -1.38 -9.61
C GLU A 514 12.27 -2.27 -10.85
N VAL A 515 11.57 -1.86 -11.90
CA VAL A 515 11.58 -2.53 -13.21
C VAL A 515 11.90 -1.53 -14.30
N GLU A 516 12.55 -2.03 -15.35
CA GLU A 516 12.88 -1.26 -16.55
C GLU A 516 12.26 -1.93 -17.77
N ILE A 517 11.61 -1.15 -18.62
CA ILE A 517 10.92 -1.65 -19.82
C ILE A 517 11.53 -1.00 -21.05
N ASP A 518 12.05 -1.82 -21.97
CA ASP A 518 12.39 -1.42 -23.34
C ASP A 518 11.29 -1.90 -24.28
N TRP A 519 10.60 -0.96 -24.89
CA TRP A 519 9.53 -1.22 -25.87
C TRP A 519 10.06 -1.61 -27.27
N GLY A 520 11.38 -1.86 -27.39
CA GLY A 520 12.02 -2.32 -28.62
C GLY A 520 12.75 -1.23 -29.41
N ASN A 521 13.02 -0.07 -28.79
CA ASN A 521 13.81 1.00 -29.40
C ASN A 521 15.14 1.27 -28.68
N GLY A 522 15.47 0.47 -27.65
CA GLY A 522 16.68 0.65 -26.82
C GLY A 522 16.58 1.76 -25.79
N GLU A 523 15.40 2.40 -25.61
CA GLU A 523 15.14 3.40 -24.58
C GLU A 523 14.41 2.73 -23.41
N TRP A 524 15.02 2.75 -22.24
CA TRP A 524 14.48 2.13 -21.03
C TRP A 524 13.59 3.09 -20.26
N GLN A 525 12.41 2.61 -19.90
CA GLN A 525 11.46 3.28 -19.01
C GLN A 525 11.54 2.61 -17.64
N THR A 526 11.97 3.32 -16.62
CA THR A 526 12.03 2.83 -15.25
C THR A 526 10.72 3.12 -14.53
N MET A 527 10.25 2.17 -13.71
CA MET A 527 9.10 2.33 -12.82
C MET A 527 9.24 1.44 -11.59
N THR A 528 8.55 1.81 -10.52
CA THR A 528 8.45 1.00 -9.31
C THR A 528 7.13 0.25 -9.31
N ILE A 529 7.15 -1.01 -8.93
CA ILE A 529 5.98 -1.88 -8.79
C ILE A 529 5.94 -2.49 -7.39
N ASP A 530 4.77 -2.95 -7.01
CA ASP A 530 4.48 -3.48 -5.69
C ASP A 530 4.33 -5.02 -5.75
N ASN A 531 4.39 -5.69 -4.61
CA ASN A 531 4.22 -7.13 -4.46
C ASN A 531 2.84 -7.55 -3.93
N GLU A 532 2.01 -6.60 -3.50
CA GLU A 532 0.66 -6.86 -2.98
C GLU A 532 -0.43 -6.70 -4.04
N SER A 533 -0.11 -6.01 -5.15
CA SER A 533 -1.05 -5.74 -6.24
C SER A 533 -0.41 -5.99 -7.61
N ILE A 534 -1.23 -6.36 -8.59
CA ILE A 534 -0.78 -6.51 -9.97
C ILE A 534 -0.79 -5.13 -10.64
N THR A 535 0.39 -4.66 -11.04
CA THR A 535 0.54 -3.44 -11.84
C THR A 535 0.25 -3.76 -13.31
N ARG A 536 -0.80 -3.17 -13.88
CA ARG A 536 -1.15 -3.30 -15.31
C ARG A 536 -0.39 -2.24 -16.12
N ILE A 537 0.24 -2.68 -17.22
CA ILE A 537 1.07 -1.84 -18.07
C ILE A 537 0.55 -1.97 -19.50
N ASP A 538 0.18 -0.82 -20.07
CA ASP A 538 -0.31 -0.71 -21.43
C ASP A 538 0.66 0.10 -22.29
N GLY A 539 0.94 -0.35 -23.52
CA GLY A 539 1.85 0.34 -24.43
C GLY A 539 1.88 -0.24 -25.82
N ASN A 540 2.56 0.47 -26.71
CA ASN A 540 2.80 -0.02 -28.07
C ASN A 540 4.28 -0.36 -28.25
N SER A 541 4.57 -1.52 -28.83
CA SER A 541 5.93 -1.88 -29.20
C SER A 541 6.50 -0.87 -30.20
N LYS A 542 7.76 -0.51 -30.03
CA LYS A 542 8.51 0.35 -30.95
C LYS A 542 9.47 -0.44 -31.84
N GLY A 543 9.59 -1.74 -31.58
CA GLY A 543 10.38 -2.72 -32.33
C GLY A 543 9.70 -4.08 -32.31
N THR A 544 10.45 -5.14 -32.59
CA THR A 544 9.96 -6.52 -32.65
C THR A 544 10.19 -7.31 -31.37
N THR A 545 10.80 -6.71 -30.36
CA THR A 545 11.06 -7.31 -29.04
C THR A 545 10.78 -6.28 -27.96
N VAL A 546 9.98 -6.66 -26.96
CA VAL A 546 9.79 -5.90 -25.73
C VAL A 546 10.48 -6.65 -24.61
N ARG A 547 11.32 -5.96 -23.83
CA ARG A 547 12.07 -6.54 -22.73
C ARG A 547 11.74 -5.83 -21.43
N ILE A 548 11.56 -6.63 -20.37
CA ILE A 548 11.27 -6.17 -19.03
C ILE A 548 12.37 -6.70 -18.11
N ASN A 549 13.21 -5.82 -17.58
CA ASN A 549 14.20 -6.15 -16.55
C ASN A 549 13.60 -5.92 -15.17
N GLY A 550 13.90 -6.77 -14.20
CA GLY A 550 13.51 -6.59 -12.82
C GLY A 550 13.21 -7.88 -12.09
N LEU A 551 13.05 -7.80 -10.78
CA LEU A 551 12.71 -8.93 -9.92
C LEU A 551 11.20 -9.15 -9.89
N ILE A 552 10.68 -9.77 -10.96
CA ILE A 552 9.25 -10.01 -11.20
C ILE A 552 8.92 -11.46 -10.81
N ASP A 553 7.97 -11.68 -9.92
CA ASP A 553 7.49 -13.01 -9.52
C ASP A 553 6.14 -13.38 -10.12
N TYR A 554 5.38 -12.39 -10.60
CA TYR A 554 4.12 -12.58 -11.31
C TYR A 554 4.19 -11.91 -12.68
N PHE A 555 3.84 -12.65 -13.73
CA PHE A 555 3.75 -12.14 -15.10
C PHE A 555 2.48 -12.65 -15.79
N ASP A 556 1.64 -11.73 -16.22
CA ASP A 556 0.44 -11.97 -17.02
C ASP A 556 0.55 -11.22 -18.35
N CYS A 557 0.81 -11.94 -19.43
CA CYS A 557 0.80 -11.42 -20.78
C CYS A 557 -0.35 -12.00 -21.61
N SER A 558 -1.39 -12.49 -20.96
CA SER A 558 -2.56 -13.10 -21.60
C SER A 558 -3.22 -12.18 -22.65
N GLU A 559 -3.83 -12.79 -23.64
CA GLU A 559 -4.59 -12.11 -24.73
C GLU A 559 -3.76 -11.12 -25.58
N ASN A 560 -2.42 -11.19 -25.54
CA ASN A 560 -1.55 -10.48 -26.47
C ASN A 560 -1.18 -11.36 -27.67
N ASP A 561 -0.99 -10.77 -28.85
CA ASP A 561 -0.50 -11.50 -30.04
C ASP A 561 1.03 -11.53 -30.04
N LEU A 562 1.61 -12.56 -29.39
CA LEU A 562 3.06 -12.74 -29.28
C LEU A 562 3.59 -13.66 -30.39
N LYS A 563 4.81 -13.40 -30.84
CA LYS A 563 5.57 -14.32 -31.72
C LYS A 563 6.44 -15.29 -30.92
N SER A 564 6.88 -14.86 -29.74
CA SER A 564 7.65 -15.68 -28.79
C SER A 564 7.55 -15.08 -27.38
N LEU A 565 7.77 -15.93 -26.39
CA LEU A 565 7.90 -15.56 -25.00
C LEU A 565 9.12 -16.26 -24.41
N ASP A 566 10.10 -15.48 -23.96
CA ASP A 566 11.27 -15.99 -23.23
C ASP A 566 11.23 -15.51 -21.78
N VAL A 567 11.01 -16.44 -20.87
CA VAL A 567 11.05 -16.24 -19.43
C VAL A 567 12.24 -16.97 -18.77
N SER A 568 13.12 -17.59 -19.58
CA SER A 568 14.22 -18.43 -19.08
C SER A 568 15.25 -17.67 -18.25
N HIS A 569 15.27 -16.33 -18.35
CA HIS A 569 16.14 -15.46 -17.56
C HIS A 569 15.47 -14.98 -16.26
N ASN A 570 14.23 -15.41 -15.96
CA ASN A 570 13.53 -15.06 -14.75
C ASN A 570 13.32 -16.28 -13.84
N ALA A 571 14.37 -16.66 -13.10
CA ALA A 571 14.36 -17.85 -12.26
C ALA A 571 13.43 -17.75 -11.02
N ILE A 572 13.03 -16.53 -10.65
CA ILE A 572 12.17 -16.25 -9.49
C ILE A 572 10.69 -16.20 -9.83
N LEU A 573 10.33 -16.31 -11.13
CA LEU A 573 8.95 -16.24 -11.59
C LEU A 573 8.12 -17.34 -10.91
N ALA A 574 7.16 -16.92 -10.07
CA ALA A 574 6.29 -17.82 -9.32
C ALA A 574 4.93 -18.05 -10.01
N THR A 575 4.47 -17.07 -10.78
CA THR A 575 3.21 -17.16 -11.53
C THR A 575 3.41 -16.66 -12.96
N LEU A 576 3.00 -17.48 -13.94
CA LEU A 576 2.97 -17.14 -15.34
C LEU A 576 1.56 -17.36 -15.92
N ASP A 577 0.94 -16.31 -16.43
CA ASP A 577 -0.23 -16.39 -17.27
C ASP A 577 0.09 -15.90 -18.69
N CYS A 578 0.12 -16.81 -19.62
CA CYS A 578 0.30 -16.53 -21.05
C CYS A 578 -0.85 -17.12 -21.88
N TYR A 579 -2.06 -17.10 -21.31
CA TYR A 579 -3.27 -17.56 -21.94
C TYR A 579 -3.52 -16.82 -23.26
N TRP A 580 -3.80 -17.57 -24.31
CA TRP A 580 -4.18 -17.06 -25.64
C TRP A 580 -3.22 -15.97 -26.19
N THR A 581 -1.93 -16.29 -26.21
CA THR A 581 -0.89 -15.39 -26.76
C THR A 581 -0.39 -15.76 -28.14
N GLY A 582 -0.75 -16.94 -28.65
CA GLY A 582 -0.34 -17.44 -30.00
C GLY A 582 1.06 -18.03 -30.04
N ILE A 583 1.74 -18.20 -28.89
CA ILE A 583 3.08 -18.80 -28.84
C ILE A 583 3.03 -20.29 -29.24
N THR A 584 4.11 -20.74 -29.87
CA THR A 584 4.27 -22.12 -30.37
C THR A 584 5.31 -22.93 -29.58
N ALA A 585 6.00 -22.32 -28.64
CA ALA A 585 6.95 -22.95 -27.75
C ALA A 585 7.07 -22.18 -26.45
N LEU A 586 7.35 -22.87 -25.35
CA LEU A 586 7.56 -22.28 -24.03
C LEU A 586 8.64 -23.07 -23.28
N ASP A 587 9.78 -22.43 -23.00
CA ASP A 587 10.86 -23.02 -22.20
C ASP A 587 10.76 -22.53 -20.75
N LEU A 588 10.46 -23.46 -19.85
CA LEU A 588 10.35 -23.22 -18.40
C LEU A 588 11.47 -23.88 -17.60
N SER A 589 12.50 -24.40 -18.28
CA SER A 589 13.58 -25.17 -17.63
C SER A 589 14.34 -24.42 -16.53
N LYS A 590 14.32 -23.08 -16.57
CA LYS A 590 14.98 -22.19 -15.59
C LYS A 590 14.04 -21.62 -14.53
N ASN A 591 12.74 -21.70 -14.73
CA ASN A 591 11.75 -21.11 -13.83
C ASN A 591 11.40 -22.07 -12.68
N THR A 592 12.40 -22.41 -11.87
CA THR A 592 12.27 -23.43 -10.82
C THR A 592 11.36 -23.02 -9.66
N ALA A 593 11.09 -21.71 -9.51
CA ALA A 593 10.17 -21.16 -8.53
C ALA A 593 8.70 -21.18 -8.98
N LEU A 594 8.43 -21.60 -10.25
CA LEU A 594 7.09 -21.51 -10.82
C LEU A 594 6.11 -22.41 -10.07
N GLY A 595 5.13 -21.78 -9.40
CA GLY A 595 4.06 -22.43 -8.66
C GLY A 595 2.73 -22.48 -9.41
N LYS A 596 2.47 -21.47 -10.26
CA LYS A 596 1.25 -21.40 -11.06
C LYS A 596 1.54 -21.11 -12.53
N LEU A 597 1.00 -21.93 -13.42
CA LEU A 597 1.13 -21.80 -14.87
C LEU A 597 -0.24 -21.85 -15.55
N ASN A 598 -0.54 -20.84 -16.37
CA ASN A 598 -1.61 -20.89 -17.35
C ASN A 598 -1.03 -20.57 -18.73
N CYS A 599 -0.90 -21.58 -19.58
CA CYS A 599 -0.46 -21.43 -20.95
C CYS A 599 -1.52 -21.88 -21.97
N SER A 600 -2.78 -21.93 -21.57
CA SER A 600 -3.89 -22.43 -22.36
C SER A 600 -4.15 -21.62 -23.63
N TYR A 601 -4.77 -22.23 -24.64
CA TYR A 601 -5.06 -21.63 -25.95
C TYR A 601 -3.81 -21.14 -26.70
N ASN A 602 -2.75 -21.98 -26.69
CA ASN A 602 -1.53 -21.79 -27.46
C ASN A 602 -1.21 -23.05 -28.26
N SER A 603 -0.46 -22.93 -29.34
CA SER A 603 -0.06 -24.10 -30.15
C SER A 603 1.33 -24.63 -29.76
N ILE A 604 1.51 -24.91 -28.45
CA ILE A 604 2.81 -25.26 -27.88
C ILE A 604 3.32 -26.64 -28.35
N GLY A 605 2.40 -27.61 -28.55
CA GLY A 605 2.73 -28.98 -29.01
C GLY A 605 3.44 -29.86 -27.99
N THR A 606 4.44 -29.36 -27.30
CA THR A 606 5.19 -30.05 -26.24
C THR A 606 5.47 -29.12 -25.08
N LEU A 607 5.33 -29.61 -23.84
CA LEU A 607 5.59 -28.85 -22.60
C LEU A 607 6.41 -29.72 -21.64
N ASP A 608 7.62 -29.27 -21.32
CA ASP A 608 8.49 -29.90 -20.32
C ASP A 608 8.41 -29.15 -19.00
N LEU A 609 7.87 -29.81 -17.96
CA LEU A 609 7.71 -29.28 -16.60
C LEU A 609 8.62 -29.95 -15.58
N SER A 610 9.62 -30.73 -16.03
CA SER A 610 10.48 -31.55 -15.16
C SER A 610 11.26 -30.76 -14.11
N ASN A 611 11.55 -29.47 -14.39
CA ASN A 611 12.25 -28.57 -13.48
C ASN A 611 11.33 -27.72 -12.57
N ASN A 612 10.03 -27.71 -12.84
CA ASN A 612 9.07 -26.84 -12.13
C ASN A 612 8.44 -27.59 -10.93
N LYS A 613 9.27 -28.00 -9.99
CA LYS A 613 8.88 -28.84 -8.86
C LYS A 613 7.96 -28.14 -7.85
N ALA A 614 7.95 -26.81 -7.83
CA ALA A 614 7.08 -26.00 -6.99
C ALA A 614 5.65 -25.84 -7.56
N LEU A 615 5.38 -26.38 -8.77
CA LEU A 615 4.11 -26.18 -9.46
C LEU A 615 2.95 -26.86 -8.70
N PHE A 616 1.98 -26.04 -8.25
CA PHE A 616 0.77 -26.49 -7.56
C PHE A 616 -0.51 -26.30 -8.39
N SER A 617 -0.51 -25.41 -9.39
CA SER A 617 -1.65 -25.19 -10.28
C SER A 617 -1.20 -25.09 -11.72
N LEU A 618 -1.77 -25.93 -12.58
CA LEU A 618 -1.48 -26.03 -14.02
C LEU A 618 -2.75 -25.92 -14.84
N SER A 619 -2.77 -24.99 -15.81
CA SER A 619 -3.72 -24.89 -16.90
C SER A 619 -2.97 -24.87 -18.23
N CYS A 620 -3.17 -25.91 -19.04
CA CYS A 620 -2.58 -26.03 -20.39
C CYS A 620 -3.56 -26.67 -21.36
N TYR A 621 -4.83 -26.20 -21.34
CA TYR A 621 -5.86 -26.71 -22.24
C TYR A 621 -5.82 -25.99 -23.61
N ASN A 622 -6.21 -26.70 -24.68
CA ASN A 622 -6.07 -26.23 -26.06
C ASN A 622 -4.60 -25.86 -26.42
N CYS A 623 -3.63 -26.73 -26.11
CA CYS A 623 -2.21 -26.51 -26.36
C CYS A 623 -1.61 -27.46 -27.40
N GLU A 624 -2.42 -28.34 -28.03
CA GLU A 624 -1.99 -29.33 -29.02
C GLU A 624 -1.00 -30.36 -28.45
N LEU A 625 -1.02 -30.59 -27.11
CA LEU A 625 -0.09 -31.51 -26.44
C LEU A 625 -0.37 -32.96 -26.81
N GLY A 626 0.66 -33.70 -27.30
CA GLY A 626 0.59 -35.13 -27.61
C GLY A 626 0.86 -36.04 -26.42
N SER A 627 1.59 -35.56 -25.44
CA SER A 627 1.89 -36.24 -24.17
C SER A 627 2.21 -35.19 -23.07
N LEU A 628 2.02 -35.57 -21.81
CA LEU A 628 2.39 -34.72 -20.67
C LEU A 628 2.86 -35.61 -19.52
N ASP A 629 4.06 -35.34 -19.00
CA ASP A 629 4.65 -35.98 -17.84
C ASP A 629 4.67 -35.01 -16.64
N LEU A 630 3.89 -35.30 -15.60
CA LEU A 630 3.79 -34.51 -14.38
C LEU A 630 4.49 -35.21 -13.20
N SER A 631 5.29 -36.23 -13.41
CA SER A 631 5.93 -37.06 -12.38
C SER A 631 6.82 -36.24 -11.42
N ASN A 632 7.40 -35.13 -11.89
CA ASN A 632 8.25 -34.25 -11.08
C ASN A 632 7.49 -33.15 -10.33
N ASN A 633 6.22 -32.93 -10.64
CA ASN A 633 5.41 -31.84 -10.10
C ASN A 633 4.58 -32.33 -8.90
N THR A 634 5.25 -32.79 -7.88
CA THR A 634 4.63 -33.49 -6.73
C THR A 634 3.76 -32.58 -5.84
N GLU A 635 3.87 -31.26 -6.00
CA GLU A 635 3.08 -30.28 -5.28
C GLU A 635 1.73 -29.94 -5.97
N LEU A 636 1.46 -30.51 -7.17
CA LEU A 636 0.23 -30.21 -7.91
C LEU A 636 -1.03 -30.55 -7.10
N GLU A 637 -1.89 -29.53 -6.99
CA GLU A 637 -3.23 -29.60 -6.43
C GLU A 637 -4.30 -29.53 -7.52
N GLU A 638 -4.01 -28.82 -8.62
CA GLU A 638 -4.93 -28.66 -9.76
C GLU A 638 -4.20 -28.87 -11.09
N ALA A 639 -4.79 -29.69 -11.97
CA ALA A 639 -4.31 -29.89 -13.33
C ALA A 639 -5.48 -29.85 -14.33
N VAL A 640 -5.53 -28.80 -15.15
CA VAL A 640 -6.51 -28.63 -16.24
C VAL A 640 -5.80 -28.78 -17.59
N VAL A 641 -5.87 -29.98 -18.16
CA VAL A 641 -5.13 -30.37 -19.38
C VAL A 641 -6.08 -30.82 -20.52
N LYS A 642 -7.33 -30.40 -20.44
CA LYS A 642 -8.39 -30.74 -21.40
C LYS A 642 -8.14 -30.19 -22.80
N ASN A 643 -8.87 -30.69 -23.79
CA ASN A 643 -8.84 -30.25 -25.20
C ASN A 643 -7.41 -30.25 -25.75
N ASN A 644 -6.72 -31.38 -25.60
CA ASN A 644 -5.41 -31.63 -26.17
C ASN A 644 -5.44 -32.90 -27.02
N GLU A 645 -4.29 -33.33 -27.52
CA GLU A 645 -4.12 -34.57 -28.32
C GLU A 645 -3.40 -35.67 -27.51
N LEU A 646 -3.57 -35.67 -26.19
CA LEU A 646 -2.84 -36.56 -25.32
C LEU A 646 -3.07 -38.05 -25.66
N THR A 647 -1.97 -38.76 -25.90
CA THR A 647 -1.94 -40.22 -25.99
C THR A 647 -1.49 -40.86 -24.67
N SER A 648 -0.78 -40.08 -23.84
CA SER A 648 -0.31 -40.49 -22.52
C SER A 648 -0.27 -39.32 -21.56
N LEU A 649 -0.57 -39.58 -20.29
CA LEU A 649 -0.46 -38.67 -19.16
C LEU A 649 0.09 -39.38 -17.95
N THR A 650 1.19 -38.87 -17.37
CA THR A 650 1.81 -39.41 -16.16
C THR A 650 1.47 -38.56 -14.98
N VAL A 651 0.68 -39.10 -14.04
CA VAL A 651 0.21 -38.42 -12.81
C VAL A 651 0.42 -39.21 -11.53
N SER A 652 1.10 -40.34 -11.58
CA SER A 652 1.22 -41.25 -10.45
C SER A 652 1.97 -40.68 -9.23
N SER A 653 2.73 -39.59 -9.39
CA SER A 653 3.45 -38.92 -8.30
C SER A 653 2.69 -37.76 -7.67
N ASN A 654 1.53 -37.36 -8.23
CA ASN A 654 0.81 -36.15 -7.86
C ASN A 654 -0.22 -36.43 -6.75
N THR A 655 0.24 -36.94 -5.61
CA THR A 655 -0.62 -37.43 -4.52
C THR A 655 -1.46 -36.31 -3.84
N LYS A 656 -1.09 -35.04 -4.03
CA LYS A 656 -1.83 -33.87 -3.51
C LYS A 656 -2.93 -33.36 -4.44
N LEU A 657 -3.08 -34.00 -5.62
CA LEU A 657 -4.00 -33.50 -6.64
C LEU A 657 -5.46 -33.60 -6.15
N LEU A 658 -6.15 -32.48 -6.14
CA LEU A 658 -7.56 -32.32 -5.77
C LEU A 658 -8.46 -32.32 -7.01
N LEU A 659 -8.00 -31.71 -8.11
CA LEU A 659 -8.71 -31.60 -9.37
C LEU A 659 -7.84 -32.06 -10.54
N LEU A 660 -8.39 -32.98 -11.35
CA LEU A 660 -7.82 -33.39 -12.64
C LEU A 660 -8.88 -33.30 -13.73
N ASP A 661 -8.66 -32.40 -14.72
CA ASP A 661 -9.50 -32.25 -15.90
C ASP A 661 -8.72 -32.60 -17.17
N VAL A 662 -9.04 -33.76 -17.74
CA VAL A 662 -8.42 -34.28 -18.96
C VAL A 662 -9.42 -34.46 -20.11
N GLN A 663 -10.58 -33.82 -20.02
CA GLN A 663 -11.66 -33.93 -21.02
C GLN A 663 -11.17 -33.63 -22.45
N ASN A 664 -11.83 -34.23 -23.44
CA ASN A 664 -11.53 -33.99 -24.86
C ASN A 664 -10.06 -34.31 -25.24
N ASN A 665 -9.53 -35.43 -24.73
CA ASN A 665 -8.28 -36.03 -25.15
C ASN A 665 -8.61 -37.41 -25.74
N GLU A 666 -9.18 -37.47 -26.94
CA GLU A 666 -9.81 -38.65 -27.52
C GLU A 666 -8.89 -39.85 -27.68
N GLN A 667 -7.55 -39.63 -27.68
CA GLN A 667 -6.55 -40.67 -27.82
C GLN A 667 -5.99 -41.17 -26.48
N LEU A 668 -6.39 -40.56 -25.36
CA LEU A 668 -5.97 -40.94 -24.00
C LEU A 668 -6.81 -42.13 -23.51
N LYS A 669 -6.34 -43.36 -23.78
CA LYS A 669 -7.13 -44.59 -23.57
C LYS A 669 -7.07 -45.14 -22.16
N SER A 670 -6.21 -44.61 -21.31
CA SER A 670 -6.06 -44.98 -19.92
C SER A 670 -5.57 -43.82 -19.06
N ILE A 671 -6.01 -43.78 -17.81
CA ILE A 671 -5.54 -42.86 -16.77
C ILE A 671 -5.27 -43.71 -15.55
N ASP A 672 -4.05 -43.66 -15.01
CA ASP A 672 -3.71 -44.26 -13.73
C ASP A 672 -3.91 -43.23 -12.62
N ALA A 673 -5.07 -43.30 -11.98
CA ALA A 673 -5.43 -42.44 -10.86
C ALA A 673 -5.22 -43.12 -9.48
N SER A 674 -4.60 -44.30 -9.44
CA SER A 674 -4.49 -45.12 -8.22
C SER A 674 -3.76 -44.45 -7.06
N MET A 675 -2.80 -43.57 -7.36
CA MET A 675 -2.02 -42.84 -6.36
C MET A 675 -2.65 -41.48 -5.97
N LEU A 676 -3.67 -41.03 -6.67
CA LEU A 676 -4.33 -39.73 -6.44
C LEU A 676 -5.35 -39.80 -5.29
N THR A 677 -4.85 -40.10 -4.10
CA THR A 677 -5.71 -40.42 -2.94
C THR A 677 -6.48 -39.21 -2.40
N ASP A 678 -6.03 -38.01 -2.70
CA ASP A 678 -6.67 -36.75 -2.28
C ASP A 678 -7.65 -36.18 -3.32
N LEU A 679 -7.79 -36.82 -4.47
CA LEU A 679 -8.61 -36.36 -5.58
C LEU A 679 -10.08 -36.20 -5.19
N GLU A 680 -10.59 -34.98 -5.34
CA GLU A 680 -11.98 -34.63 -5.07
C GLU A 680 -12.80 -34.53 -6.36
N GLU A 681 -12.18 -34.11 -7.47
CA GLU A 681 -12.82 -33.95 -8.76
C GLU A 681 -12.00 -34.55 -9.89
N LEU A 682 -12.61 -35.49 -10.64
CA LEU A 682 -12.06 -36.08 -11.85
C LEU A 682 -12.99 -35.78 -13.03
N GLN A 683 -12.45 -35.13 -14.07
CA GLN A 683 -13.16 -34.85 -15.30
C GLN A 683 -12.41 -35.51 -16.48
N CYS A 684 -12.97 -36.55 -17.06
CA CYS A 684 -12.34 -37.34 -18.12
C CYS A 684 -13.31 -37.71 -19.27
N SER A 685 -14.28 -36.84 -19.56
CA SER A 685 -15.18 -37.05 -20.70
C SER A 685 -14.45 -36.95 -22.03
N TYR A 686 -14.95 -37.70 -23.05
CA TYR A 686 -14.38 -37.68 -24.39
C TYR A 686 -12.89 -38.03 -24.46
N THR A 687 -12.45 -39.00 -23.64
CA THR A 687 -11.03 -39.44 -23.62
C THR A 687 -10.78 -40.80 -24.28
N GLY A 688 -11.86 -41.50 -24.68
CA GLY A 688 -11.74 -42.80 -25.31
C GLY A 688 -11.44 -43.94 -24.32
N LEU A 689 -11.60 -43.73 -23.02
CA LEU A 689 -11.39 -44.71 -21.96
C LEU A 689 -12.28 -45.95 -22.15
N THR A 690 -11.64 -47.14 -22.03
CA THR A 690 -12.34 -48.43 -22.01
C THR A 690 -12.51 -49.01 -20.63
N ALA A 691 -11.76 -48.53 -19.66
CA ALA A 691 -11.84 -48.83 -18.25
C ALA A 691 -11.42 -47.61 -17.43
N LEU A 692 -12.00 -47.43 -16.24
CA LEU A 692 -11.62 -46.40 -15.28
C LEU A 692 -11.69 -46.99 -13.87
N ASP A 693 -10.57 -47.02 -13.19
CA ASP A 693 -10.48 -47.43 -11.79
C ASP A 693 -10.34 -46.19 -10.91
N VAL A 694 -11.33 -45.91 -10.10
CA VAL A 694 -11.40 -44.85 -9.08
C VAL A 694 -11.56 -45.40 -7.66
N THR A 695 -11.34 -46.68 -7.45
CA THR A 695 -11.53 -47.33 -6.13
C THR A 695 -10.55 -46.82 -5.06
N HIS A 696 -9.42 -46.23 -5.46
CA HIS A 696 -8.44 -45.61 -4.56
C HIS A 696 -8.74 -44.11 -4.24
N ASN A 697 -9.58 -43.48 -5.03
CA ASN A 697 -9.92 -42.06 -4.90
C ASN A 697 -11.10 -41.86 -3.95
N THR A 698 -10.88 -42.20 -2.70
CA THR A 698 -11.98 -42.27 -1.69
C THR A 698 -12.56 -40.93 -1.28
N LYS A 699 -11.85 -39.82 -1.60
CA LYS A 699 -12.28 -38.46 -1.37
C LYS A 699 -13.10 -37.86 -2.53
N LEU A 700 -13.30 -38.60 -3.61
CA LEU A 700 -13.96 -38.12 -4.81
C LEU A 700 -15.40 -37.64 -4.51
N VAL A 701 -15.67 -36.39 -4.84
CA VAL A 701 -16.97 -35.70 -4.67
C VAL A 701 -17.66 -35.56 -6.03
N LYS A 702 -16.90 -35.38 -7.11
CA LYS A 702 -17.44 -35.18 -8.46
C LYS A 702 -16.67 -36.03 -9.47
N LEU A 703 -17.40 -36.81 -10.24
CA LEU A 703 -16.86 -37.60 -11.36
C LEU A 703 -17.59 -37.27 -12.65
N ILE A 704 -16.83 -36.83 -13.67
CA ILE A 704 -17.34 -36.59 -15.02
C ILE A 704 -16.57 -37.51 -15.98
N CYS A 705 -17.20 -38.59 -16.39
CA CYS A 705 -16.61 -39.59 -17.31
C CYS A 705 -17.49 -39.89 -18.52
N SER A 706 -18.30 -38.92 -18.92
CA SER A 706 -19.24 -39.02 -20.04
C SER A 706 -18.55 -39.28 -21.40
N ASN A 707 -19.27 -39.88 -22.34
CA ASN A 707 -18.82 -40.08 -23.70
C ASN A 707 -17.47 -40.80 -23.85
N ASN A 708 -17.35 -41.94 -23.12
CA ASN A 708 -16.25 -42.86 -23.19
C ASN A 708 -16.72 -44.25 -23.70
N LYS A 709 -15.94 -45.30 -23.49
CA LYS A 709 -16.24 -46.65 -23.86
C LYS A 709 -16.28 -47.60 -22.65
N LEU A 710 -16.66 -47.04 -21.49
CA LEU A 710 -16.68 -47.80 -20.25
C LEU A 710 -17.82 -48.85 -20.30
N THR A 711 -17.46 -50.10 -20.02
CA THR A 711 -18.43 -51.21 -19.90
C THR A 711 -18.80 -51.49 -18.44
N THR A 712 -17.97 -51.10 -17.51
CA THR A 712 -18.18 -51.22 -16.06
C THR A 712 -17.62 -49.96 -15.36
N LEU A 713 -18.20 -49.63 -14.19
CA LEU A 713 -17.69 -48.55 -13.33
C LEU A 713 -17.92 -48.91 -11.88
N ASP A 714 -16.87 -49.16 -11.13
CA ASP A 714 -16.92 -49.49 -9.69
C ASP A 714 -16.78 -48.24 -8.85
N LEU A 715 -17.85 -47.84 -8.18
CA LEU A 715 -17.93 -46.68 -7.27
C LEU A 715 -18.06 -47.06 -5.83
N SER A 716 -17.84 -48.36 -5.47
CA SER A 716 -18.12 -48.90 -4.14
C SER A 716 -17.28 -48.24 -3.03
N LYS A 717 -16.13 -47.59 -3.37
CA LYS A 717 -15.25 -46.88 -2.45
C LYS A 717 -15.43 -45.36 -2.41
N ASN A 718 -16.15 -44.78 -3.37
CA ASN A 718 -16.33 -43.35 -3.51
C ASN A 718 -17.54 -42.86 -2.70
N THR A 719 -17.53 -43.08 -1.39
CA THR A 719 -18.67 -42.84 -0.49
C THR A 719 -18.99 -41.36 -0.30
N LEU A 720 -18.11 -40.46 -0.72
CA LEU A 720 -18.29 -39.00 -0.68
C LEU A 720 -18.86 -38.43 -1.97
N LEU A 721 -19.08 -39.28 -3.01
CA LEU A 721 -19.51 -38.83 -4.33
C LEU A 721 -20.89 -38.16 -4.26
N GLU A 722 -20.96 -36.91 -4.73
CA GLU A 722 -22.19 -36.09 -4.77
C GLU A 722 -22.72 -35.96 -6.19
N ARG A 723 -21.84 -35.91 -7.21
CA ARG A 723 -22.17 -35.70 -8.61
C ARG A 723 -21.53 -36.73 -9.51
N LEU A 724 -22.32 -37.42 -10.30
CA LEU A 724 -21.83 -38.38 -11.29
C LEU A 724 -22.38 -38.07 -12.69
N PHE A 725 -21.49 -37.92 -13.63
CA PHE A 725 -21.78 -37.80 -15.07
C PHE A 725 -21.09 -38.97 -15.78
N CYS A 726 -21.83 -39.95 -16.22
CA CYS A 726 -21.35 -41.15 -16.87
C CYS A 726 -22.16 -41.51 -18.14
N ASP A 727 -22.85 -40.52 -18.69
CA ASP A 727 -23.65 -40.67 -19.93
C ASP A 727 -22.76 -40.98 -21.12
N GLY A 728 -23.36 -41.53 -22.18
CA GLY A 728 -22.67 -41.82 -23.41
C GLY A 728 -21.56 -42.89 -23.29
N ASN A 729 -21.74 -43.88 -22.43
CA ASN A 729 -20.86 -45.03 -22.24
C ASN A 729 -21.50 -46.35 -22.70
N GLN A 730 -20.93 -47.49 -22.31
CA GLN A 730 -21.42 -48.83 -22.65
C GLN A 730 -21.79 -49.61 -21.38
N LEU A 731 -22.17 -48.89 -20.31
CA LEU A 731 -22.54 -49.49 -19.03
C LEU A 731 -23.83 -50.29 -19.17
N THR A 732 -23.82 -51.56 -18.76
CA THR A 732 -24.99 -52.42 -18.73
C THR A 732 -25.61 -52.50 -17.34
N SER A 733 -24.90 -52.03 -16.29
CA SER A 733 -25.39 -51.90 -14.91
C SER A 733 -24.58 -50.84 -14.17
N LEU A 734 -25.14 -50.30 -13.09
CA LEU A 734 -24.48 -49.30 -12.23
C LEU A 734 -24.98 -49.50 -10.79
N ASN A 735 -24.06 -49.73 -9.86
CA ASN A 735 -24.39 -49.89 -8.45
C ASN A 735 -23.98 -48.68 -7.64
N LEU A 736 -24.92 -47.95 -7.07
CA LEU A 736 -24.70 -46.71 -6.28
C LEU A 736 -25.06 -46.84 -4.81
N SER A 737 -25.19 -48.08 -4.30
CA SER A 737 -25.62 -48.35 -2.92
C SER A 737 -24.72 -47.74 -1.84
N ASN A 738 -23.42 -47.58 -2.14
CA ASN A 738 -22.45 -46.99 -1.22
C ASN A 738 -22.30 -45.46 -1.37
N ASN A 739 -22.86 -44.87 -2.43
CA ASN A 739 -22.70 -43.44 -2.73
C ASN A 739 -23.82 -42.61 -2.08
N THR A 740 -23.92 -42.68 -0.75
CA THR A 740 -25.03 -42.16 0.04
C THR A 740 -25.19 -40.64 0.02
N LYS A 741 -24.18 -39.89 -0.47
CA LYS A 741 -24.23 -38.44 -0.65
C LYS A 741 -24.63 -38.00 -2.05
N LEU A 742 -24.81 -38.96 -2.98
CA LEU A 742 -25.12 -38.63 -4.37
C LEU A 742 -26.45 -37.88 -4.49
N ASN A 743 -26.44 -36.75 -5.20
CA ASN A 743 -27.57 -35.87 -5.41
C ASN A 743 -27.77 -35.45 -6.86
N TYR A 744 -26.82 -35.77 -7.74
CA TYR A 744 -26.90 -35.55 -9.19
C TYR A 744 -26.37 -36.77 -9.95
N LEU A 745 -27.13 -37.27 -10.91
CA LEU A 745 -26.77 -38.41 -11.73
C LEU A 745 -27.14 -38.16 -13.20
N GLU A 746 -26.17 -38.23 -14.09
CA GLU A 746 -26.34 -38.27 -15.54
C GLU A 746 -25.82 -39.63 -16.04
N CYS A 747 -26.70 -40.50 -16.50
CA CYS A 747 -26.34 -41.83 -16.98
C CYS A 747 -27.03 -42.23 -18.26
N SER A 748 -27.54 -41.22 -19.02
CA SER A 748 -28.18 -41.44 -20.31
C SER A 748 -27.21 -42.02 -21.33
N GLY A 749 -27.70 -42.53 -22.46
CA GLY A 749 -26.85 -43.03 -23.52
C GLY A 749 -25.95 -44.23 -23.17
N ASN A 750 -26.37 -45.10 -22.27
CA ASN A 750 -25.72 -46.34 -21.89
C ASN A 750 -26.49 -47.58 -22.39
N GLY A 751 -26.00 -48.77 -22.09
CA GLY A 751 -26.64 -50.03 -22.53
C GLY A 751 -27.49 -50.72 -21.40
N MET A 752 -28.10 -49.95 -20.46
CA MET A 752 -28.85 -50.50 -19.36
C MET A 752 -30.27 -50.90 -19.80
N SER A 753 -30.64 -52.16 -19.57
CA SER A 753 -32.00 -52.61 -19.72
C SER A 753 -32.94 -52.00 -18.67
N ALA A 754 -34.24 -52.10 -18.91
CA ALA A 754 -35.28 -51.68 -17.93
C ALA A 754 -35.06 -52.36 -16.59
N CYS A 755 -34.72 -53.65 -16.53
CA CYS A 755 -34.40 -54.36 -15.31
C CYS A 755 -33.13 -53.80 -14.62
N ALA A 756 -32.08 -53.51 -15.37
CA ALA A 756 -30.83 -52.91 -14.82
C ALA A 756 -31.09 -51.51 -14.27
N LEU A 757 -31.96 -50.72 -14.89
CA LEU A 757 -32.40 -49.45 -14.38
C LEU A 757 -33.24 -49.59 -13.10
N ASN A 758 -34.09 -50.58 -13.01
CA ASN A 758 -34.87 -50.87 -11.78
C ASN A 758 -33.91 -51.25 -10.62
N ASP A 759 -32.85 -52.04 -10.88
CA ASP A 759 -31.81 -52.34 -9.90
C ASP A 759 -31.05 -51.09 -9.48
N LEU A 760 -30.73 -50.21 -10.42
CA LEU A 760 -30.12 -48.91 -10.13
C LEU A 760 -31.03 -48.08 -9.20
N TYR A 761 -32.34 -47.95 -9.52
CA TYR A 761 -33.26 -47.16 -8.69
C TYR A 761 -33.42 -47.76 -7.30
N TYR A 762 -33.41 -49.09 -7.19
CA TYR A 762 -33.44 -49.75 -5.91
C TYR A 762 -32.24 -49.42 -5.04
N ASN A 763 -31.04 -49.24 -5.64
CA ASN A 763 -29.79 -48.98 -4.96
C ASN A 763 -29.50 -47.49 -4.78
N LEU A 764 -30.25 -46.56 -5.36
CA LEU A 764 -30.05 -45.10 -5.18
C LEU A 764 -30.25 -44.71 -3.72
N PRO A 765 -29.39 -43.75 -3.23
CA PRO A 765 -29.60 -43.15 -1.92
C PRO A 765 -30.88 -42.33 -1.88
N LYS A 766 -31.37 -42.04 -0.71
CA LYS A 766 -32.49 -41.10 -0.53
C LYS A 766 -31.98 -39.68 -0.73
N CYS A 767 -32.52 -38.97 -1.70
CA CYS A 767 -32.13 -37.59 -1.95
C CYS A 767 -32.66 -36.65 -0.86
N SER A 768 -31.78 -35.94 -0.18
CA SER A 768 -32.15 -35.08 0.96
C SER A 768 -32.51 -33.63 0.54
N THR A 769 -32.31 -33.27 -0.70
CA THR A 769 -32.58 -31.90 -1.21
C THR A 769 -33.93 -31.87 -1.89
N THR A 770 -34.75 -30.83 -1.66
CA THR A 770 -35.92 -30.50 -2.46
C THR A 770 -35.45 -30.04 -3.84
N PRO A 771 -35.54 -30.85 -4.89
CA PRO A 771 -34.95 -30.51 -6.17
C PRO A 771 -35.77 -29.45 -6.87
N THR A 772 -35.15 -28.35 -7.21
CA THR A 772 -35.69 -27.36 -8.14
C THR A 772 -35.40 -27.72 -9.61
N ASN A 773 -34.42 -28.60 -9.86
CA ASN A 773 -33.99 -29.06 -11.17
C ASN A 773 -34.06 -30.59 -11.29
N VAL A 774 -33.98 -31.09 -12.53
CA VAL A 774 -33.84 -32.54 -12.81
C VAL A 774 -32.48 -32.98 -12.25
N ASN A 775 -32.48 -33.94 -11.35
CA ASN A 775 -31.28 -34.45 -10.72
C ASN A 775 -30.89 -35.87 -11.13
N MET A 776 -31.66 -36.45 -12.04
CA MET A 776 -31.36 -37.75 -12.65
C MET A 776 -31.74 -37.76 -14.14
N PHE A 777 -30.74 -37.87 -15.01
CA PHE A 777 -30.91 -38.01 -16.45
C PHE A 777 -30.62 -39.43 -16.88
N ILE A 778 -31.64 -40.13 -17.37
CA ILE A 778 -31.56 -41.53 -17.77
C ILE A 778 -31.84 -41.74 -19.28
N ALA A 779 -32.39 -40.73 -19.92
CA ALA A 779 -32.68 -40.71 -21.36
C ALA A 779 -32.17 -39.43 -22.02
N GLY A 780 -31.69 -39.54 -23.28
CA GLY A 780 -31.21 -38.42 -24.10
C GLY A 780 -31.28 -38.78 -25.59
N ILE A 781 -30.83 -37.86 -26.44
CA ILE A 781 -30.79 -38.11 -27.90
C ILE A 781 -29.85 -39.30 -28.16
N ASN A 782 -30.34 -40.29 -28.92
CA ASN A 782 -29.65 -41.57 -29.19
C ASN A 782 -29.44 -42.43 -27.90
N ASN A 783 -30.35 -42.38 -26.96
CA ASN A 783 -30.26 -43.12 -25.72
C ASN A 783 -30.51 -44.63 -25.92
N PRO A 784 -29.54 -45.52 -25.71
CA PRO A 784 -29.74 -46.96 -25.77
C PRO A 784 -30.37 -47.56 -24.49
N ASN A 785 -30.53 -46.79 -23.41
CA ASN A 785 -31.16 -47.27 -22.20
C ASN A 785 -32.67 -47.52 -22.43
N GLU A 786 -33.18 -48.59 -21.87
CA GLU A 786 -34.61 -48.91 -21.93
C GLU A 786 -35.39 -48.14 -20.83
N ALA A 787 -35.32 -46.84 -20.80
CA ALA A 787 -35.81 -45.98 -19.74
C ALA A 787 -37.35 -45.95 -19.64
N GLU A 788 -38.04 -45.97 -20.80
CA GLU A 788 -39.51 -45.95 -20.82
C GLU A 788 -40.15 -47.23 -20.25
N GLY A 789 -39.50 -48.38 -20.39
CA GLY A 789 -39.91 -49.65 -19.80
C GLY A 789 -39.51 -49.86 -18.35
N SER A 790 -38.73 -48.93 -17.74
CA SER A 790 -38.27 -49.04 -16.35
C SER A 790 -39.31 -48.48 -15.36
N GLU A 791 -39.17 -48.87 -14.06
CA GLU A 791 -40.06 -48.45 -12.96
C GLU A 791 -39.53 -47.19 -12.30
N THR A 792 -39.60 -46.02 -12.93
CA THR A 792 -39.02 -44.75 -12.44
C THR A 792 -39.66 -44.27 -11.13
N SER A 793 -40.87 -44.78 -10.77
CA SER A 793 -41.50 -44.47 -9.49
C SER A 793 -40.62 -44.88 -8.29
N MET A 794 -39.75 -45.85 -8.46
CA MET A 794 -38.80 -46.28 -7.40
C MET A 794 -37.78 -45.18 -7.05
N ALA A 795 -37.28 -44.46 -8.05
CA ALA A 795 -36.37 -43.31 -7.86
C ALA A 795 -37.09 -42.07 -7.31
N THR A 796 -38.30 -41.77 -7.83
CA THR A 796 -39.06 -40.60 -7.38
C THR A 796 -39.52 -40.74 -5.93
N LYS A 797 -39.86 -41.96 -5.44
CA LYS A 797 -40.13 -42.23 -4.02
C LYS A 797 -38.95 -41.95 -3.10
N LYS A 798 -37.75 -41.95 -3.62
CA LYS A 798 -36.51 -41.60 -2.92
C LYS A 798 -36.10 -40.10 -3.03
N GLY A 799 -36.94 -39.29 -3.65
CA GLY A 799 -36.75 -37.86 -3.80
C GLY A 799 -35.98 -37.43 -5.07
N TRP A 800 -35.69 -38.36 -5.97
CA TRP A 800 -35.05 -38.05 -7.24
C TRP A 800 -36.06 -37.52 -8.26
N LYS A 801 -35.69 -36.50 -8.99
CA LYS A 801 -36.43 -36.02 -10.16
C LYS A 801 -35.81 -36.66 -11.39
N VAL A 802 -36.55 -37.48 -12.11
CA VAL A 802 -36.08 -38.22 -13.29
C VAL A 802 -36.49 -37.55 -14.59
N SER A 803 -35.66 -37.69 -15.63
CA SER A 803 -35.88 -37.07 -16.94
C SER A 803 -36.96 -37.75 -17.80
N VAL A 804 -37.32 -39.00 -17.50
CA VAL A 804 -38.29 -39.79 -18.22
C VAL A 804 -39.22 -40.50 -17.23
N ASP A 805 -40.51 -40.56 -17.54
CA ASP A 805 -41.49 -41.37 -16.82
C ASP A 805 -41.57 -42.78 -17.43
N GLY A 806 -41.00 -43.75 -16.73
CA GLY A 806 -41.04 -45.15 -17.13
C GLY A 806 -42.19 -45.87 -16.45
N ASP A 807 -42.79 -46.81 -17.15
CA ASP A 807 -44.03 -47.54 -16.78
C ASP A 807 -43.78 -48.92 -16.14
N GLY A 808 -42.53 -49.33 -16.09
CA GLY A 808 -42.14 -50.62 -15.51
C GLY A 808 -42.42 -51.85 -16.41
N SER A 809 -42.92 -51.67 -17.63
CA SER A 809 -43.36 -52.78 -18.49
C SER A 809 -42.21 -53.61 -19.08
N GLY A 810 -40.97 -53.03 -19.09
CA GLY A 810 -39.80 -53.66 -19.75
C GLY A 810 -39.06 -54.70 -18.91
N CYS A 811 -39.44 -54.86 -17.64
CA CYS A 811 -38.84 -55.85 -16.75
C CYS A 811 -39.89 -56.83 -16.18
N ASN A 812 -40.33 -57.77 -16.96
CA ASN A 812 -41.26 -58.85 -16.59
C ASN A 812 -40.53 -60.20 -16.52
#